data_7f61e322f397b918410a704d1e087e96
#
_entry.id   7f61e322f397b918410a704d1e087e96
#
_cell.length_a   1.000
_cell.length_b   1.000
_cell.length_c   1.000
_cell.angle_alpha   90.00
_cell.angle_beta   90.00
_cell.angle_gamma   90.00
#
_symmetry.space_group_name_H-M   'P 1'
#
loop_
_entity.id
_entity.type
_entity.pdbx_description
1 polymer ?
#
loop_
_entity_poly.entity_id
_entity_poly.type
_entity_poly.pdbx_seq_one_letter_code
_entity_poly.pdbx_strand_id
1 'polypeptide(L)'
;DHTITTQMKATGEVMAIDRTFEAALLKAVRSLETGTYGLRSKNSHQLTEMQIKEGIRVPNHERLFIIAEAFRRGYTVEEIAQLSNIDRWFLRKIEGLVKLEQEISVAASRNSWDYGTPGKAGQSGAAGGPASPCSPSRPLIPTDLLQRAKQMRLPDRYLAEIAGVGEEEIRRLRQEAGIEPVYKMVDTCAAEFEAETPYFYSAMERESEFLESSRSPETDTENLEPGTLKPRKRAIVIGSGPIRIGQGIEFDYCSVHSAWALREAGYESVIINNNPETVSTDFDTSDRLYFEPLTAEDVLEIIKREEPEGVIVQFGGQTAINLAEPLHKAGVRILGSSFDSIDQAEDRNRFERLLNELNIPKPPGRAVTSVDAALQVAREIGFPVLVRPSYVLGGRAMEIVNSEEELLSYMTYAVDVSPKAPILVDKYLLGKEVEVDLISDGVDVLIPGIMEHIERAGVHSGDSMAVYPPQSIAPEVIDQVVSHAIALSRALEVRGLMNIQYVVENGVAYILEVNPRASRTIPYLSKITGVPMVRVATNVMIGKTLAEQGYSTGLWPARNLVAVKAPVFSFAKLHRVDIGLGPEMKSTGEILGIDTDFSRALYKAMIASGIAVPTEGGTLLATIADRDKEEALPILQGFVDFGFRIVATAGTARFLKEHGINATAVRKIQEGSPNMLDLVRSGEVALLINTLSNNKVSELDASKTRRASVELGVPCLTSLDTARALLMALRSQREGLQCLTIDEYVAASPPAGKPGVVQ
;
A
#
# COMPACT_ATOMS: atom_id res chain seq x y z
N ASP A 1 11.31 -0.30 17.20
CA ASP A 1 12.26 0.73 17.64
C ASP A 1 11.95 2.05 16.93
N HIS A 2 11.48 3.03 17.69
CA HIS A 2 11.05 4.34 17.18
C HIS A 2 12.16 5.39 17.20
N THR A 3 13.36 5.06 17.74
CA THR A 3 14.46 6.00 17.87
C THR A 3 15.15 6.21 16.52
N ILE A 4 15.29 7.45 16.10
CA ILE A 4 16.04 7.83 14.90
C ILE A 4 17.51 7.90 15.26
N THR A 5 18.35 7.21 14.48
CA THR A 5 19.80 7.12 14.66
C THR A 5 20.52 7.37 13.33
N THR A 6 21.81 7.05 13.24
CA THR A 6 22.58 7.10 11.99
C THR A 6 22.19 6.01 10.98
N GLN A 7 21.47 4.97 11.41
CA GLN A 7 20.96 3.94 10.53
C GLN A 7 19.63 4.38 9.90
N MET A 8 19.54 4.30 8.57
CA MET A 8 18.32 4.59 7.84
C MET A 8 17.20 3.59 8.17
N LYS A 9 16.03 4.09 8.51
CA LYS A 9 14.81 3.29 8.83
C LYS A 9 13.62 3.63 7.93
N ALA A 10 13.70 4.75 7.18
CA ALA A 10 12.64 5.16 6.27
C ALA A 10 12.50 4.16 5.10
N THR A 11 11.28 3.98 4.62
CA THR A 11 10.95 3.19 3.42
C THR A 11 10.66 4.07 2.22
N GLY A 12 10.37 5.35 2.44
CA GLY A 12 10.11 6.35 1.40
C GLY A 12 10.18 7.75 1.98
N GLU A 13 9.97 8.73 1.12
CA GLU A 13 9.99 10.14 1.49
C GLU A 13 9.01 10.96 0.65
N VAL A 14 8.75 12.18 1.10
CA VAL A 14 7.91 13.15 0.41
C VAL A 14 8.67 14.45 0.23
N MET A 15 8.38 15.17 -0.85
CA MET A 15 8.82 16.53 -1.05
C MET A 15 7.61 17.47 -1.06
N ALA A 16 7.77 18.62 -0.43
CA ALA A 16 6.78 19.69 -0.49
C ALA A 16 7.47 21.02 -0.80
N ILE A 17 6.88 21.77 -1.70
CA ILE A 17 7.39 23.06 -2.18
C ILE A 17 6.36 24.14 -1.87
N ASP A 18 6.81 25.20 -1.22
CA ASP A 18 6.03 26.41 -0.99
C ASP A 18 6.97 27.61 -0.74
N ARG A 19 6.41 28.82 -0.60
CA ARG A 19 7.17 30.08 -0.41
C ARG A 19 7.69 30.27 1.01
N THR A 20 7.14 29.57 1.98
CA THR A 20 7.53 29.67 3.41
C THR A 20 7.77 28.27 3.99
N PHE A 21 8.63 28.22 5.01
CA PHE A 21 8.92 26.97 5.72
C PHE A 21 7.65 26.37 6.34
N GLU A 22 6.81 27.20 6.96
CA GLU A 22 5.58 26.79 7.61
C GLU A 22 4.63 26.11 6.62
N ALA A 23 4.46 26.73 5.45
CA ALA A 23 3.59 26.21 4.40
C ALA A 23 4.14 24.91 3.80
N ALA A 24 5.44 24.84 3.50
CA ALA A 24 6.10 23.63 3.02
C ALA A 24 6.02 22.50 4.05
N LEU A 25 6.26 22.79 5.33
CA LEU A 25 6.15 21.83 6.42
C LEU A 25 4.75 21.20 6.50
N LEU A 26 3.70 22.01 6.45
CA LEU A 26 2.32 21.52 6.53
C LEU A 26 1.89 20.74 5.28
N LYS A 27 2.40 21.11 4.10
CA LYS A 27 2.24 20.26 2.90
C LYS A 27 2.94 18.90 3.07
N ALA A 28 4.19 18.90 3.56
CA ALA A 28 4.93 17.66 3.78
C ALA A 28 4.21 16.75 4.80
N VAL A 29 3.69 17.30 5.89
CA VAL A 29 2.92 16.54 6.89
C VAL A 29 1.70 15.86 6.26
N ARG A 30 0.95 16.56 5.38
CA ARG A 30 -0.18 15.97 4.67
C ARG A 30 0.25 14.89 3.67
N SER A 31 1.37 15.12 3.01
CA SER A 31 1.93 14.17 2.01
C SER A 31 2.39 12.85 2.62
N LEU A 32 2.68 12.79 3.93
CA LEU A 32 3.03 11.54 4.63
C LEU A 32 1.85 10.55 4.74
N GLU A 33 0.61 10.98 4.51
CA GLU A 33 -0.60 10.14 4.53
C GLU A 33 -0.81 9.35 5.83
N THR A 34 -0.36 9.90 6.96
CA THR A 34 -0.52 9.30 8.30
C THR A 34 -1.89 9.59 8.93
N GLY A 35 -2.79 10.24 8.20
CA GLY A 35 -4.09 10.71 8.71
C GLY A 35 -3.98 11.93 9.61
N THR A 36 -2.85 12.64 9.55
CA THR A 36 -2.58 13.88 10.27
C THR A 36 -2.51 15.04 9.28
N TYR A 37 -3.32 16.08 9.51
CA TYR A 37 -3.47 17.21 8.58
C TYR A 37 -2.82 18.50 9.08
N GLY A 38 -2.38 18.54 10.33
CA GLY A 38 -1.68 19.65 10.97
C GLY A 38 -0.69 19.14 12.00
N LEU A 39 -0.35 19.96 13.00
CA LEU A 39 0.63 19.60 14.02
C LEU A 39 0.02 18.95 15.28
N ARG A 40 -1.16 18.32 15.17
CA ARG A 40 -1.80 17.55 16.25
C ARG A 40 -1.79 16.05 15.92
N SER A 41 -1.04 15.27 16.69
CA SER A 41 -1.15 13.81 16.67
C SER A 41 -2.33 13.37 17.51
N LYS A 42 -2.99 12.25 17.12
CA LYS A 42 -4.20 11.73 17.79
C LYS A 42 -4.01 11.50 19.30
N ASN A 43 -2.80 11.17 19.76
CA ASN A 43 -2.51 10.81 21.14
C ASN A 43 -1.63 11.82 21.88
N SER A 44 -1.18 12.90 21.23
CA SER A 44 -0.23 13.86 21.85
C SER A 44 -0.79 14.53 23.10
N HIS A 45 -2.09 14.78 23.16
CA HIS A 45 -2.76 15.40 24.31
C HIS A 45 -2.78 14.50 25.58
N GLN A 46 -2.61 13.19 25.44
CA GLN A 46 -2.61 12.22 26.53
C GLN A 46 -1.22 12.02 27.17
N LEU A 47 -0.15 12.58 26.56
CA LEU A 47 1.20 12.42 27.05
C LEU A 47 1.41 13.11 28.38
N THR A 48 2.10 12.42 29.32
CA THR A 48 2.54 13.02 30.58
C THR A 48 3.70 14.01 30.35
N GLU A 49 3.96 14.89 31.29
CA GLU A 49 5.09 15.83 31.23
C GLU A 49 6.45 15.13 31.05
N MET A 50 6.61 13.97 31.66
CA MET A 50 7.83 13.16 31.52
C MET A 50 7.98 12.63 30.08
N GLN A 51 6.88 12.13 29.49
CA GLN A 51 6.85 11.66 28.09
C GLN A 51 7.10 12.78 27.09
N ILE A 52 6.57 13.99 27.34
CA ILE A 52 6.85 15.17 26.51
C ILE A 52 8.34 15.49 26.54
N LYS A 53 8.96 15.61 27.72
CA LYS A 53 10.40 15.91 27.84
C LYS A 53 11.26 14.86 27.19
N GLU A 54 10.95 13.59 27.39
CA GLU A 54 11.69 12.48 26.77
C GLU A 54 11.52 12.45 25.25
N GLY A 55 10.28 12.65 24.74
CA GLY A 55 10.01 12.69 23.30
C GLY A 55 10.63 13.91 22.60
N ILE A 56 10.87 15.03 23.31
CA ILE A 56 11.66 16.15 22.81
C ILE A 56 13.15 15.79 22.75
N ARG A 57 13.68 15.11 23.80
CA ARG A 57 15.10 14.78 23.93
C ARG A 57 15.52 13.69 22.95
N VAL A 58 14.75 12.61 22.87
CA VAL A 58 15.08 11.44 22.04
C VAL A 58 14.41 11.58 20.67
N PRO A 59 15.18 11.68 19.56
CA PRO A 59 14.62 11.83 18.23
C PRO A 59 13.85 10.58 17.81
N ASN A 60 12.60 10.78 17.43
CA ASN A 60 11.73 9.77 16.87
C ASN A 60 10.78 10.39 15.82
N HIS A 61 9.99 9.57 15.14
CA HIS A 61 9.08 10.01 14.07
C HIS A 61 7.93 10.90 14.55
N GLU A 62 7.61 10.93 15.86
CA GLU A 62 6.57 11.77 16.44
C GLU A 62 7.09 13.09 17.04
N ARG A 63 8.41 13.28 17.04
CA ARG A 63 9.06 14.42 17.71
C ARG A 63 8.49 15.78 17.30
N LEU A 64 8.17 15.97 16.01
CA LEU A 64 7.56 17.20 15.50
C LEU A 64 6.24 17.50 16.22
N PHE A 65 5.36 16.53 16.35
CA PHE A 65 4.05 16.65 16.99
C PHE A 65 4.17 16.84 18.51
N ILE A 66 5.16 16.19 19.13
CA ILE A 66 5.46 16.37 20.56
C ILE A 66 5.97 17.78 20.85
N ILE A 67 6.79 18.36 19.99
CA ILE A 67 7.26 19.76 20.08
C ILE A 67 6.08 20.72 19.96
N ALA A 68 5.19 20.50 19.00
CA ALA A 68 3.98 21.33 18.87
C ALA A 68 3.07 21.24 20.10
N GLU A 69 2.94 20.03 20.69
CA GLU A 69 2.18 19.86 21.94
C GLU A 69 2.86 20.55 23.13
N ALA A 70 4.20 20.51 23.21
CA ALA A 70 4.94 21.24 24.24
C ALA A 70 4.67 22.76 24.17
N PHE A 71 4.65 23.34 22.98
CA PHE A 71 4.26 24.74 22.80
C PHE A 71 2.82 25.02 23.26
N ARG A 72 1.87 24.12 22.99
CA ARG A 72 0.47 24.25 23.48
C ARG A 72 0.39 24.25 25.01
N ARG A 73 1.32 23.56 25.67
CA ARG A 73 1.45 23.51 27.13
C ARG A 73 2.28 24.63 27.74
N GLY A 74 2.78 25.56 26.92
CA GLY A 74 3.48 26.75 27.37
C GLY A 74 5.01 26.61 27.50
N TYR A 75 5.61 25.56 26.97
CA TYR A 75 7.08 25.48 26.87
C TYR A 75 7.61 26.59 25.98
N THR A 76 8.74 27.14 26.34
CA THR A 76 9.43 28.18 25.57
C THR A 76 10.33 27.60 24.49
N VAL A 77 10.67 28.41 23.48
CA VAL A 77 11.64 28.05 22.45
C VAL A 77 12.99 27.63 23.07
N GLU A 78 13.43 28.35 24.11
CA GLU A 78 14.68 28.10 24.80
C GLU A 78 14.71 26.74 25.53
N GLU A 79 13.63 26.40 26.24
CA GLU A 79 13.49 25.11 26.92
C GLU A 79 13.52 23.95 25.91
N ILE A 80 12.77 24.07 24.81
CA ILE A 80 12.75 23.03 23.78
C ILE A 80 14.11 22.92 23.07
N ALA A 81 14.77 24.06 22.76
CA ALA A 81 16.08 24.07 22.14
C ALA A 81 17.14 23.39 23.02
N GLN A 82 17.11 23.64 24.35
CA GLN A 82 18.02 22.98 25.30
C GLN A 82 17.80 21.47 25.39
N LEU A 83 16.55 21.01 25.30
CA LEU A 83 16.23 19.57 25.36
C LEU A 83 16.52 18.86 24.06
N SER A 84 16.32 19.50 22.92
CA SER A 84 16.31 18.88 21.60
C SER A 84 17.57 19.10 20.77
N ASN A 85 18.33 20.14 21.06
CA ASN A 85 19.40 20.70 20.21
C ASN A 85 18.92 21.15 18.81
N ILE A 86 17.61 21.36 18.62
CA ILE A 86 17.05 21.90 17.37
C ILE A 86 17.28 23.41 17.35
N ASP A 87 17.68 23.93 16.19
CA ASP A 87 17.86 25.36 16.00
C ASP A 87 16.58 26.15 16.31
N ARG A 88 16.74 27.27 17.00
CA ARG A 88 15.65 28.14 17.44
C ARG A 88 14.84 28.71 16.30
N TRP A 89 15.41 28.84 15.11
CA TRP A 89 14.70 29.33 13.94
C TRP A 89 13.53 28.38 13.56
N PHE A 90 13.80 27.07 13.49
CA PHE A 90 12.74 26.07 13.23
C PHE A 90 11.71 26.03 14.34
N LEU A 91 12.15 26.10 15.59
CA LEU A 91 11.25 26.09 16.75
C LEU A 91 10.31 27.28 16.76
N ARG A 92 10.79 28.50 16.42
CA ARG A 92 9.94 29.69 16.30
C ARG A 92 8.92 29.57 15.20
N LYS A 93 9.26 28.90 14.10
CA LYS A 93 8.31 28.62 12.99
C LYS A 93 7.17 27.69 13.45
N ILE A 94 7.51 26.63 14.17
CA ILE A 94 6.53 25.70 14.76
C ILE A 94 5.68 26.41 15.83
N GLU A 95 6.30 27.21 16.70
CA GLU A 95 5.58 28.02 17.69
C GLU A 95 4.57 28.96 17.03
N GLY A 96 4.94 29.61 15.93
CA GLY A 96 4.05 30.48 15.14
C GLY A 96 2.81 29.76 14.61
N LEU A 97 2.96 28.53 14.11
CA LEU A 97 1.84 27.69 13.69
C LEU A 97 0.92 27.34 14.86
N VAL A 98 1.48 26.95 16.01
CA VAL A 98 0.70 26.63 17.22
C VAL A 98 -0.07 27.86 17.74
N LYS A 99 0.52 29.05 17.74
CA LYS A 99 -0.15 30.29 18.10
C LYS A 99 -1.32 30.59 17.16
N LEU A 100 -1.14 30.44 15.87
CA LEU A 100 -2.20 30.62 14.88
C LEU A 100 -3.35 29.62 15.09
N GLU A 101 -3.07 28.36 15.38
CA GLU A 101 -4.10 27.37 15.76
C GLU A 101 -4.93 27.84 16.99
N GLN A 102 -4.25 28.37 18.00
CA GLN A 102 -4.91 28.87 19.20
C GLN A 102 -5.77 30.10 18.91
N GLU A 103 -5.30 31.04 18.09
CA GLU A 103 -6.08 32.20 17.64
C GLU A 103 -7.36 31.76 16.92
N ILE A 104 -7.28 30.79 16.02
CA ILE A 104 -8.43 30.25 15.29
C ILE A 104 -9.42 29.59 16.26
N SER A 105 -8.93 28.74 17.18
CA SER A 105 -9.77 28.05 18.16
C SER A 105 -10.54 29.07 19.05
N VAL A 106 -9.88 30.13 19.49
CA VAL A 106 -10.52 31.21 20.29
C VAL A 106 -11.54 31.97 19.46
N ALA A 107 -11.24 32.30 18.20
CA ALA A 107 -12.16 33.00 17.31
C ALA A 107 -13.42 32.17 17.04
N ALA A 108 -13.24 30.89 16.68
CA ALA A 108 -14.33 29.97 16.43
C ALA A 108 -15.23 29.79 17.68
N SER A 109 -14.63 29.62 18.87
CA SER A 109 -15.36 29.46 20.11
C SER A 109 -16.19 30.69 20.46
N ARG A 110 -15.71 31.90 20.20
CA ARG A 110 -16.46 33.14 20.43
C ARG A 110 -17.64 33.32 19.49
N ASN A 111 -17.47 32.92 18.23
CA ASN A 111 -18.46 33.11 17.19
C ASN A 111 -19.46 31.95 17.07
N SER A 112 -19.17 30.76 17.65
CA SER A 112 -20.09 29.63 17.69
C SER A 112 -21.38 29.89 18.48
N TRP A 113 -21.37 30.86 19.40
CA TRP A 113 -22.57 31.27 20.13
C TRP A 113 -23.62 31.93 19.23
N ASP A 114 -23.22 32.52 18.11
CA ASP A 114 -24.11 33.14 17.11
C ASP A 114 -24.67 32.13 16.10
N TYR A 115 -24.07 30.92 15.98
CA TYR A 115 -24.43 29.86 15.04
C TYR A 115 -25.39 28.80 15.61
N GLY A 116 -26.12 29.09 16.68
CA GLY A 116 -27.16 28.24 17.26
C GLY A 116 -26.98 26.75 17.07
N THR A 117 -26.49 26.04 18.09
CA THR A 117 -26.43 24.55 18.08
C THR A 117 -27.83 23.97 17.87
N PRO A 118 -28.05 23.08 16.88
CA PRO A 118 -29.28 22.31 16.80
C PRO A 118 -29.29 21.25 17.93
N GLY A 119 -30.02 21.54 19.00
CA GLY A 119 -30.30 20.53 20.00
C GLY A 119 -30.10 20.94 21.44
N LYS A 120 -30.99 21.83 21.94
CA LYS A 120 -31.63 21.77 23.27
C LYS A 120 -32.72 22.83 23.33
N ALA A 121 -33.88 22.56 22.73
CA ALA A 121 -35.10 23.29 23.02
C ALA A 121 -35.57 22.89 24.41
N GLY A 122 -35.24 23.73 25.38
CA GLY A 122 -35.88 23.72 26.70
C GLY A 122 -37.34 24.15 26.54
N GLN A 123 -38.24 23.37 27.10
CA GLN A 123 -39.67 23.68 27.24
C GLN A 123 -39.87 25.01 27.98
N SER A 124 -40.32 26.02 27.27
CA SER A 124 -41.15 27.08 27.84
C SER A 124 -41.99 27.68 26.73
N GLY A 125 -43.32 27.51 26.84
CA GLY A 125 -44.27 27.96 25.85
C GLY A 125 -44.42 29.49 25.86
N ALA A 126 -44.41 30.05 24.65
CA ALA A 126 -45.17 31.25 24.27
C ALA A 126 -45.20 31.37 22.76
N ALA A 127 -46.38 31.59 22.21
CA ALA A 127 -46.67 31.75 20.80
C ALA A 127 -46.01 33.01 20.21
N GLY A 128 -45.32 32.85 19.08
CA GLY A 128 -44.76 33.98 18.33
C GLY A 128 -44.25 33.50 16.98
N GLY A 129 -44.63 34.12 15.89
CA GLY A 129 -44.56 33.86 14.49
C GLY A 129 -43.25 33.32 13.88
N PRO A 130 -43.21 33.02 12.53
CA PRO A 130 -42.07 32.38 11.90
C PRO A 130 -40.84 33.26 12.01
N ALA A 131 -39.83 32.75 12.74
CA ALA A 131 -38.53 33.37 12.82
C ALA A 131 -37.85 33.35 11.43
N SER A 132 -37.59 34.52 10.87
CA SER A 132 -36.69 34.67 9.74
C SER A 132 -35.32 34.06 10.10
N PRO A 133 -34.66 33.37 9.16
CA PRO A 133 -33.30 32.89 9.41
C PRO A 133 -32.40 34.10 9.63
N CYS A 134 -31.96 34.30 10.88
CA CYS A 134 -30.97 35.28 11.21
C CYS A 134 -29.66 34.87 10.56
N SER A 135 -29.24 35.58 9.52
CA SER A 135 -27.88 35.46 9.00
C SER A 135 -26.91 35.76 10.15
N PRO A 136 -25.90 34.92 10.39
CA PRO A 136 -24.96 35.14 11.48
C PRO A 136 -24.26 36.49 11.31
N SER A 137 -24.28 37.30 12.35
CA SER A 137 -23.74 38.65 12.33
C SER A 137 -22.22 38.72 12.18
N ARG A 138 -21.53 37.61 12.35
CA ARG A 138 -20.07 37.47 12.20
C ARG A 138 -19.71 36.10 11.59
N PRO A 139 -18.70 36.04 10.70
CA PRO A 139 -18.22 34.77 10.19
C PRO A 139 -17.56 33.96 11.31
N LEU A 140 -17.68 32.63 11.24
CA LEU A 140 -17.11 31.66 12.20
C LEU A 140 -15.62 31.92 12.45
N ILE A 141 -14.86 32.06 11.36
CA ILE A 141 -13.44 32.50 11.38
C ILE A 141 -13.38 33.84 10.64
N PRO A 142 -12.82 34.90 11.24
CA PRO A 142 -12.60 36.16 10.54
C PRO A 142 -11.80 35.98 9.25
N THR A 143 -12.17 36.70 8.20
CA THR A 143 -11.58 36.54 6.86
C THR A 143 -10.07 36.76 6.85
N ASP A 144 -9.55 37.72 7.58
CA ASP A 144 -8.12 38.00 7.74
C ASP A 144 -7.38 36.85 8.43
N LEU A 145 -8.02 36.26 9.45
CA LEU A 145 -7.46 35.10 10.14
C LEU A 145 -7.51 33.84 9.27
N LEU A 146 -8.60 33.64 8.51
CA LEU A 146 -8.71 32.56 7.53
C LEU A 146 -7.65 32.72 6.43
N GLN A 147 -7.43 33.92 5.92
CA GLN A 147 -6.40 34.19 4.93
C GLN A 147 -4.99 33.89 5.46
N ARG A 148 -4.66 34.31 6.69
CA ARG A 148 -3.38 33.95 7.33
C ARG A 148 -3.22 32.46 7.51
N ALA A 149 -4.28 31.76 7.91
CA ALA A 149 -4.29 30.31 8.05
C ALA A 149 -4.00 29.61 6.72
N LYS A 150 -4.63 30.06 5.64
CA LYS A 150 -4.41 29.50 4.30
C LYS A 150 -3.02 29.87 3.73
N GLN A 151 -2.49 31.04 4.02
CA GLN A 151 -1.10 31.40 3.69
C GLN A 151 -0.07 30.46 4.35
N MET A 152 -0.36 29.97 5.57
CA MET A 152 0.44 28.95 6.23
C MET A 152 0.06 27.52 5.83
N ARG A 153 -0.83 27.34 4.86
CA ARG A 153 -1.28 26.05 4.33
C ARG A 153 -1.97 25.15 5.36
N LEU A 154 -2.64 25.69 6.36
CA LEU A 154 -3.60 24.94 7.18
C LEU A 154 -4.76 24.48 6.28
N PRO A 155 -4.99 23.15 6.11
CA PRO A 155 -6.02 22.66 5.20
C PRO A 155 -7.42 22.86 5.77
N ASP A 156 -8.43 22.93 4.89
CA ASP A 156 -9.84 23.17 5.26
C ASP A 156 -10.30 22.14 6.29
N ARG A 157 -9.92 20.87 6.14
CA ARG A 157 -10.22 19.79 7.09
C ARG A 157 -9.66 20.06 8.49
N TYR A 158 -8.42 20.52 8.59
CA TYR A 158 -7.81 20.80 9.90
C TYR A 158 -8.40 22.04 10.56
N LEU A 159 -8.71 23.07 9.76
CA LEU A 159 -9.45 24.25 10.23
C LEU A 159 -10.84 23.88 10.75
N ALA A 160 -11.53 22.97 10.07
CA ALA A 160 -12.81 22.42 10.49
C ALA A 160 -12.71 21.67 11.83
N GLU A 161 -11.69 20.85 12.01
CA GLU A 161 -11.41 20.16 13.28
C GLU A 161 -11.18 21.15 14.44
N ILE A 162 -10.40 22.22 14.21
CA ILE A 162 -10.14 23.27 15.21
C ILE A 162 -11.40 24.06 15.55
N ALA A 163 -12.20 24.37 14.53
CA ALA A 163 -13.40 25.18 14.68
C ALA A 163 -14.64 24.38 15.13
N GLY A 164 -14.59 23.04 15.10
CA GLY A 164 -15.70 22.17 15.47
C GLY A 164 -16.86 22.17 14.47
N VAL A 165 -16.57 22.34 13.17
CA VAL A 165 -17.53 22.36 12.06
C VAL A 165 -17.19 21.35 10.97
N GLY A 166 -18.02 21.25 9.91
CA GLY A 166 -17.73 20.44 8.75
C GLY A 166 -16.68 21.09 7.82
N GLU A 167 -15.90 20.29 7.11
CA GLU A 167 -14.91 20.75 6.12
C GLU A 167 -15.55 21.62 5.02
N GLU A 168 -16.76 21.25 4.59
CA GLU A 168 -17.51 21.97 3.56
C GLU A 168 -17.82 23.42 3.96
N GLU A 169 -18.04 23.68 5.26
CA GLU A 169 -18.27 25.01 5.77
C GLU A 169 -17.02 25.90 5.65
N ILE A 170 -15.84 25.35 5.98
CA ILE A 170 -14.58 26.09 5.82
C ILE A 170 -14.29 26.33 4.34
N ARG A 171 -14.55 25.35 3.48
CA ARG A 171 -14.41 25.48 2.02
C ARG A 171 -15.30 26.59 1.49
N ARG A 172 -16.55 26.65 1.93
CA ARG A 172 -17.50 27.70 1.56
C ARG A 172 -17.00 29.08 1.99
N LEU A 173 -16.58 29.26 3.25
CA LEU A 173 -16.04 30.52 3.77
C LEU A 173 -14.79 30.96 2.98
N ARG A 174 -13.92 30.04 2.63
CA ARG A 174 -12.72 30.31 1.84
C ARG A 174 -13.08 30.80 0.43
N GLN A 175 -14.02 30.12 -0.23
CA GLN A 175 -14.48 30.49 -1.58
C GLN A 175 -15.20 31.86 -1.59
N GLU A 176 -16.09 32.13 -0.62
CA GLU A 176 -16.76 33.41 -0.48
C GLU A 176 -15.77 34.56 -0.23
N ALA A 177 -14.65 34.28 0.45
CA ALA A 177 -13.57 35.25 0.67
C ALA A 177 -12.60 35.39 -0.51
N GLY A 178 -12.76 34.61 -1.59
CA GLY A 178 -11.86 34.63 -2.75
C GLY A 178 -10.45 34.14 -2.43
N ILE A 179 -10.29 33.28 -1.40
CA ILE A 179 -8.99 32.71 -1.02
C ILE A 179 -8.74 31.44 -1.81
N GLU A 180 -7.98 31.54 -2.89
CA GLU A 180 -7.64 30.45 -3.80
C GLU A 180 -6.12 30.35 -3.99
N PRO A 181 -5.56 29.14 -4.22
CA PRO A 181 -4.16 28.99 -4.52
C PRO A 181 -3.85 29.46 -5.95
N VAL A 182 -2.67 30.01 -6.12
CA VAL A 182 -2.04 30.21 -7.42
C VAL A 182 -0.98 29.15 -7.66
N TYR A 183 -0.60 28.94 -8.89
CA TYR A 183 0.41 27.93 -9.24
C TYR A 183 1.65 28.61 -9.80
N LYS A 184 2.81 28.13 -9.34
CA LYS A 184 4.12 28.64 -9.73
C LYS A 184 4.96 27.48 -10.27
N MET A 185 5.82 27.78 -11.23
CA MET A 185 6.79 26.85 -11.77
C MET A 185 8.01 26.80 -10.84
N VAL A 186 8.59 25.62 -10.68
CA VAL A 186 9.83 25.45 -9.94
C VAL A 186 10.97 25.94 -10.81
N ASP A 187 11.67 27.00 -10.37
CA ASP A 187 12.88 27.47 -11.02
C ASP A 187 14.06 26.54 -10.69
N THR A 188 14.43 25.71 -11.64
CA THR A 188 15.57 24.79 -11.51
C THR A 188 16.88 25.40 -12.01
N CYS A 189 16.86 26.65 -12.50
CA CYS A 189 18.00 27.34 -13.09
C CYS A 189 18.52 28.49 -12.23
N ALA A 190 18.06 28.64 -10.98
CA ALA A 190 18.44 29.68 -10.04
C ALA A 190 18.34 31.12 -10.61
N ALA A 191 17.33 31.36 -11.47
CA ALA A 191 17.09 32.60 -12.21
C ALA A 191 18.23 33.04 -13.14
N GLU A 192 19.18 32.15 -13.46
CA GLU A 192 20.22 32.43 -14.47
C GLU A 192 19.71 32.27 -15.90
N PHE A 193 18.74 31.37 -16.10
CA PHE A 193 18.06 31.10 -17.35
C PHE A 193 16.57 30.94 -17.09
N GLU A 194 15.75 31.07 -18.13
CA GLU A 194 14.33 30.72 -18.05
C GLU A 194 14.17 29.23 -17.81
N ALA A 195 13.44 28.85 -16.74
CA ALA A 195 13.20 27.46 -16.41
C ALA A 195 12.11 26.89 -17.31
N GLU A 196 12.41 25.79 -17.99
CA GLU A 196 11.47 25.08 -18.88
C GLU A 196 10.93 23.80 -18.26
N THR A 197 11.13 23.58 -16.96
CA THR A 197 10.69 22.37 -16.28
C THR A 197 9.17 22.34 -16.08
N PRO A 198 8.50 21.20 -16.31
CA PRO A 198 7.05 21.08 -16.15
C PRO A 198 6.60 20.98 -14.68
N TYR A 199 7.39 21.45 -13.73
CA TYR A 199 7.19 21.31 -12.30
C TYR A 199 6.42 22.48 -11.71
N PHE A 200 5.23 22.19 -11.17
CA PHE A 200 4.38 23.19 -10.56
C PHE A 200 4.14 22.91 -9.09
N TYR A 201 3.98 23.97 -8.31
CA TYR A 201 3.53 23.94 -6.93
C TYR A 201 2.53 25.05 -6.68
N SER A 202 1.63 24.83 -5.75
CA SER A 202 0.66 25.84 -5.33
C SER A 202 1.25 26.79 -4.28
N ALA A 203 0.88 28.07 -4.33
CA ALA A 203 1.19 29.06 -3.33
C ALA A 203 -0.05 29.93 -3.01
N MET A 204 -0.13 30.51 -1.82
CA MET A 204 -1.21 31.44 -1.44
C MET A 204 -0.74 32.89 -1.62
N GLU A 205 -0.51 33.26 -2.88
CA GLU A 205 -0.06 34.57 -3.31
C GLU A 205 -1.08 35.22 -4.28
N ARG A 206 -0.78 36.40 -4.78
CA ARG A 206 -1.67 37.11 -5.71
C ARG A 206 -1.37 36.82 -7.17
N GLU A 207 -0.13 36.52 -7.50
CA GLU A 207 0.35 36.36 -8.86
C GLU A 207 0.55 34.88 -9.20
N SER A 208 -0.08 34.43 -10.27
CA SER A 208 0.14 33.11 -10.84
C SER A 208 1.19 33.21 -11.95
N GLU A 209 2.18 32.33 -11.92
CA GLU A 209 3.16 32.18 -13.02
C GLU A 209 2.67 31.18 -14.08
N PHE A 210 1.45 30.72 -13.94
CA PHE A 210 0.83 29.83 -14.91
C PHE A 210 0.48 30.64 -16.17
N LEU A 211 1.38 30.66 -17.13
CA LEU A 211 1.13 31.29 -18.42
C LEU A 211 0.10 30.44 -19.19
N GLU A 212 -0.96 31.08 -19.67
CA GLU A 212 -1.90 30.47 -20.63
C GLU A 212 -1.19 29.99 -21.90
N SER A 213 0.04 30.42 -22.12
CA SER A 213 0.90 30.19 -23.26
C SER A 213 1.92 29.06 -23.11
N SER A 214 1.81 28.19 -22.12
CA SER A 214 2.57 26.93 -22.17
C SER A 214 1.97 25.99 -23.25
N ARG A 215 1.84 26.54 -24.45
CA ARG A 215 1.83 25.79 -25.68
C ARG A 215 3.20 25.17 -25.78
N SER A 216 3.26 23.86 -25.96
CA SER A 216 4.49 23.13 -26.24
C SER A 216 5.41 23.91 -27.14
N PRO A 217 6.72 24.01 -26.87
CA PRO A 217 7.65 24.53 -27.87
C PRO A 217 7.50 23.70 -29.13
N GLU A 218 7.38 24.41 -30.20
CA GLU A 218 7.31 24.00 -31.56
C GLU A 218 8.06 22.72 -31.90
N THR A 219 7.34 21.65 -32.18
CA THR A 219 7.81 20.71 -33.17
C THR A 219 7.36 21.26 -34.51
N ASP A 220 8.31 21.77 -35.28
CA ASP A 220 8.25 22.11 -36.73
C ASP A 220 6.87 22.58 -37.25
N THR A 221 6.54 23.84 -37.00
CA THR A 221 5.33 24.48 -37.57
C THR A 221 5.66 25.48 -38.67
N GLU A 222 6.71 25.27 -39.47
CA GLU A 222 6.98 26.17 -40.62
C GLU A 222 5.91 26.16 -41.72
N ASN A 223 4.85 25.31 -41.62
CA ASN A 223 3.85 25.17 -42.69
C ASN A 223 2.38 25.00 -42.24
N LEU A 224 1.97 25.43 -41.03
CA LEU A 224 0.57 25.33 -40.61
C LEU A 224 -0.13 26.71 -40.57
N GLU A 225 -1.29 26.80 -41.21
CA GLU A 225 -2.12 28.01 -41.20
C GLU A 225 -2.58 28.35 -39.75
N PRO A 226 -2.60 29.65 -39.36
CA PRO A 226 -3.07 30.09 -38.05
C PRO A 226 -4.54 29.70 -37.85
N GLY A 227 -4.82 28.86 -36.82
CA GLY A 227 -6.18 28.48 -36.46
C GLY A 227 -6.52 26.96 -36.54
N THR A 228 -5.58 26.13 -37.01
CA THR A 228 -5.83 24.68 -37.21
C THR A 228 -5.52 23.76 -36.01
N LEU A 229 -4.82 24.23 -34.99
CA LEU A 229 -4.51 23.42 -33.80
C LEU A 229 -5.67 23.49 -32.81
N LYS A 230 -6.46 22.42 -32.74
CA LYS A 230 -7.38 22.22 -31.61
C LYS A 230 -6.55 22.05 -30.33
N PRO A 231 -6.96 22.70 -29.22
CA PRO A 231 -6.29 22.47 -27.93
C PRO A 231 -6.31 20.96 -27.61
N ARG A 232 -5.16 20.42 -27.20
CA ARG A 232 -5.07 19.02 -26.78
C ARG A 232 -5.99 18.81 -25.58
N LYS A 233 -6.67 17.68 -25.54
CA LYS A 233 -7.41 17.25 -24.36
C LYS A 233 -6.43 16.92 -23.24
N ARG A 234 -6.76 17.25 -22.00
CA ARG A 234 -5.96 16.95 -20.83
C ARG A 234 -6.54 15.78 -20.04
N ALA A 235 -5.67 14.97 -19.45
CA ALA A 235 -6.04 13.96 -18.48
C ALA A 235 -5.07 13.97 -17.30
N ILE A 236 -5.62 13.86 -16.08
CA ILE A 236 -4.82 13.83 -14.86
C ILE A 236 -4.65 12.38 -14.41
N VAL A 237 -3.42 12.02 -14.06
CA VAL A 237 -3.08 10.76 -13.40
C VAL A 237 -2.70 11.08 -11.95
N ILE A 238 -3.42 10.51 -11.00
CA ILE A 238 -3.07 10.62 -9.58
C ILE A 238 -1.97 9.61 -9.27
N GLY A 239 -0.86 10.11 -8.73
CA GLY A 239 0.30 9.31 -8.33
C GLY A 239 0.05 8.48 -7.07
N SER A 240 1.07 7.75 -6.66
CA SER A 240 1.00 6.83 -5.52
C SER A 240 1.43 7.43 -4.17
N GLY A 241 1.94 8.68 -4.19
CA GLY A 241 2.53 9.26 -2.99
C GLY A 241 3.87 8.60 -2.61
N PRO A 242 4.26 8.66 -1.33
CA PRO A 242 5.50 8.08 -0.87
C PRO A 242 5.48 6.56 -0.92
N ILE A 243 6.63 5.95 -1.20
CA ILE A 243 6.82 4.51 -1.06
C ILE A 243 6.67 4.13 0.42
N ARG A 244 5.89 3.08 0.67
CA ARG A 244 5.64 2.55 2.01
C ARG A 244 5.37 1.05 1.95
N ILE A 245 5.46 0.36 3.09
CA ILE A 245 5.04 -1.03 3.18
C ILE A 245 3.56 -1.13 2.76
N GLY A 246 3.27 -1.99 1.79
CA GLY A 246 1.92 -2.14 1.20
C GLY A 246 1.66 -1.30 -0.05
N GLN A 247 2.52 -0.31 -0.38
CA GLN A 247 2.38 0.53 -1.58
C GLN A 247 3.76 0.90 -2.13
N GLY A 248 4.32 0.04 -2.97
CA GLY A 248 5.67 0.15 -3.51
C GLY A 248 5.75 0.90 -4.84
N ILE A 249 6.92 0.82 -5.47
CA ILE A 249 7.26 1.48 -6.74
C ILE A 249 6.41 0.98 -7.92
N GLU A 250 5.74 -0.16 -7.79
CA GLU A 250 4.93 -0.77 -8.84
C GLU A 250 3.76 0.13 -9.27
N PHE A 251 3.24 0.92 -8.34
CA PHE A 251 2.19 1.91 -8.66
C PHE A 251 2.74 3.13 -9.38
N ASP A 252 3.98 3.51 -9.09
CA ASP A 252 4.66 4.57 -9.85
C ASP A 252 4.89 4.14 -11.31
N TYR A 253 5.35 2.89 -11.53
CA TYR A 253 5.40 2.30 -12.87
C TYR A 253 4.07 2.44 -13.62
N CYS A 254 2.94 2.17 -12.96
CA CYS A 254 1.63 2.33 -13.57
C CYS A 254 1.33 3.79 -13.94
N SER A 255 1.65 4.74 -13.07
CA SER A 255 1.47 6.16 -13.33
C SER A 255 2.30 6.65 -14.52
N VAL A 256 3.56 6.23 -14.61
CA VAL A 256 4.48 6.55 -15.72
C VAL A 256 3.95 6.02 -17.06
N HIS A 257 3.65 4.73 -17.11
CA HIS A 257 3.14 4.10 -18.33
C HIS A 257 1.78 4.64 -18.77
N SER A 258 0.95 5.08 -17.82
CA SER A 258 -0.31 5.76 -18.11
C SER A 258 -0.07 7.15 -18.75
N ALA A 259 0.84 7.95 -18.18
CA ALA A 259 1.20 9.25 -18.75
C ALA A 259 1.72 9.12 -20.18
N TRP A 260 2.59 8.14 -20.44
CA TRP A 260 3.09 7.87 -21.80
C TRP A 260 1.99 7.42 -22.76
N ALA A 261 1.09 6.54 -22.32
CA ALA A 261 -0.04 6.10 -23.13
C ALA A 261 -1.01 7.25 -23.47
N LEU A 262 -1.24 8.18 -22.55
CA LEU A 262 -2.01 9.40 -22.79
C LEU A 262 -1.35 10.29 -23.84
N ARG A 263 -0.05 10.53 -23.75
CA ARG A 263 0.72 11.30 -24.73
C ARG A 263 0.66 10.67 -26.14
N GLU A 264 0.85 9.33 -26.21
CA GLU A 264 0.70 8.57 -27.46
C GLU A 264 -0.72 8.67 -28.06
N ALA A 265 -1.73 8.80 -27.21
CA ALA A 265 -3.11 8.99 -27.64
C ALA A 265 -3.46 10.46 -27.97
N GLY A 266 -2.50 11.39 -27.89
CA GLY A 266 -2.67 12.80 -28.20
C GLY A 266 -3.22 13.66 -27.07
N TYR A 267 -3.25 13.16 -25.85
CA TYR A 267 -3.58 13.93 -24.64
C TYR A 267 -2.37 14.69 -24.12
N GLU A 268 -2.60 15.83 -23.48
CA GLU A 268 -1.65 16.44 -22.56
C GLU A 268 -1.78 15.72 -21.20
N SER A 269 -0.69 15.07 -20.79
CA SER A 269 -0.67 14.27 -19.55
C SER A 269 -0.26 15.15 -18.36
N VAL A 270 -1.04 15.09 -17.29
CA VAL A 270 -0.78 15.80 -16.05
C VAL A 270 -0.63 14.79 -14.93
N ILE A 271 0.45 14.83 -14.17
CA ILE A 271 0.64 14.01 -12.97
C ILE A 271 0.55 14.88 -11.73
N ILE A 272 -0.11 14.38 -10.68
CA ILE A 272 -0.07 14.94 -9.33
C ILE A 272 0.58 13.90 -8.43
N ASN A 273 1.75 14.22 -7.86
CA ASN A 273 2.47 13.33 -6.94
C ASN A 273 3.36 14.16 -5.99
N ASN A 274 3.86 13.52 -4.93
CA ASN A 274 4.68 14.18 -3.92
C ASN A 274 5.95 13.39 -3.52
N ASN A 275 6.22 12.28 -4.20
CA ASN A 275 7.43 11.51 -4.00
C ASN A 275 8.56 12.11 -4.84
N PRO A 276 9.70 12.54 -4.25
CA PRO A 276 10.80 13.17 -5.00
C PRO A 276 11.70 12.18 -5.74
N GLU A 277 11.61 10.89 -5.42
CA GLU A 277 12.52 9.86 -5.91
C GLU A 277 11.81 8.78 -6.72
N THR A 278 10.97 9.18 -7.68
CA THR A 278 10.29 8.24 -8.58
C THR A 278 10.29 8.77 -10.01
N VAL A 279 10.14 7.84 -10.98
CA VAL A 279 10.14 8.17 -12.41
C VAL A 279 8.91 9.01 -12.80
N SER A 280 7.77 8.87 -12.11
CA SER A 280 6.58 9.68 -12.38
C SER A 280 6.80 11.18 -12.10
N THR A 281 7.78 11.51 -11.27
CA THR A 281 8.16 12.89 -10.95
C THR A 281 9.41 13.37 -11.69
N ASP A 282 9.90 12.61 -12.65
CA ASP A 282 10.95 13.09 -13.58
C ASP A 282 10.37 14.07 -14.59
N PHE A 283 11.21 15.04 -15.02
CA PHE A 283 10.80 16.17 -15.85
C PHE A 283 10.32 15.79 -17.26
N ASP A 284 10.66 14.61 -17.75
CA ASP A 284 10.34 14.12 -19.09
C ASP A 284 9.18 13.10 -19.11
N THR A 285 8.65 12.72 -17.96
CA THR A 285 7.60 11.69 -17.84
C THR A 285 6.23 12.20 -18.29
N SER A 286 5.82 13.37 -17.84
CA SER A 286 4.53 13.99 -18.18
C SER A 286 4.69 15.38 -18.77
N ASP A 287 3.64 15.91 -19.41
CA ASP A 287 3.64 17.27 -19.93
C ASP A 287 3.58 18.30 -18.79
N ARG A 288 2.95 17.94 -17.66
CA ARG A 288 2.87 18.75 -16.43
C ARG A 288 2.93 17.87 -15.19
N LEU A 289 3.66 18.33 -14.17
CA LEU A 289 3.78 17.69 -12.88
C LEU A 289 3.47 18.68 -11.76
N TYR A 290 2.54 18.31 -10.87
CA TYR A 290 2.24 19.04 -9.65
C TYR A 290 2.82 18.30 -8.44
N PHE A 291 3.79 18.95 -7.75
CA PHE A 291 4.29 18.50 -6.46
C PHE A 291 3.35 18.96 -5.34
N GLU A 292 2.29 18.19 -5.12
CA GLU A 292 1.26 18.54 -4.14
C GLU A 292 0.83 17.33 -3.31
N PRO A 293 0.30 17.57 -2.09
CA PRO A 293 -0.30 16.51 -1.31
C PRO A 293 -1.48 15.86 -2.05
N LEU A 294 -1.61 14.54 -1.94
CA LEU A 294 -2.71 13.79 -2.55
C LEU A 294 -3.96 13.84 -1.63
N THR A 295 -4.44 15.05 -1.36
CA THR A 295 -5.67 15.31 -0.60
C THR A 295 -6.77 15.83 -1.50
N ALA A 296 -8.03 15.67 -1.09
CA ALA A 296 -9.17 16.16 -1.88
C ALA A 296 -9.08 17.68 -2.13
N GLU A 297 -8.67 18.47 -1.13
CA GLU A 297 -8.52 19.93 -1.27
C GLU A 297 -7.48 20.27 -2.34
N ASP A 298 -6.25 19.74 -2.19
CA ASP A 298 -5.15 20.11 -3.08
C ASP A 298 -5.42 19.62 -4.53
N VAL A 299 -5.96 18.39 -4.69
CA VAL A 299 -6.26 17.80 -6.01
C VAL A 299 -7.41 18.52 -6.72
N LEU A 300 -8.49 18.87 -6.01
CA LEU A 300 -9.63 19.60 -6.62
C LEU A 300 -9.25 20.99 -7.13
N GLU A 301 -8.35 21.70 -6.44
CA GLU A 301 -7.87 23.00 -6.91
C GLU A 301 -7.05 22.88 -8.21
N ILE A 302 -6.24 21.81 -8.34
CA ILE A 302 -5.52 21.52 -9.59
C ILE A 302 -6.50 21.17 -10.72
N ILE A 303 -7.50 20.31 -10.43
CA ILE A 303 -8.53 19.95 -11.41
C ILE A 303 -9.28 21.19 -11.89
N LYS A 304 -9.65 22.09 -10.98
CA LYS A 304 -10.29 23.37 -11.32
C LYS A 304 -9.41 24.22 -12.25
N ARG A 305 -8.09 24.18 -12.07
CA ARG A 305 -7.12 24.91 -12.89
C ARG A 305 -6.87 24.29 -14.24
N GLU A 306 -6.73 22.97 -14.28
CA GLU A 306 -6.35 22.24 -15.51
C GLU A 306 -7.56 21.95 -16.41
N GLU A 307 -8.78 21.93 -15.89
CA GLU A 307 -10.01 21.60 -16.61
C GLU A 307 -9.85 20.32 -17.47
N PRO A 308 -9.42 19.19 -16.87
CA PRO A 308 -9.15 17.96 -17.60
C PRO A 308 -10.43 17.33 -18.17
N GLU A 309 -10.32 16.52 -19.22
CA GLU A 309 -11.42 15.66 -19.66
C GLU A 309 -11.83 14.68 -18.56
N GLY A 310 -10.90 14.28 -17.69
CA GLY A 310 -11.14 13.46 -16.52
C GLY A 310 -9.84 13.09 -15.78
N VAL A 311 -10.03 12.31 -14.72
CA VAL A 311 -8.97 11.94 -13.77
C VAL A 311 -8.88 10.42 -13.65
N ILE A 312 -7.66 9.88 -13.72
CA ILE A 312 -7.36 8.46 -13.53
C ILE A 312 -6.91 8.24 -12.09
N VAL A 313 -7.65 7.40 -11.34
CA VAL A 313 -7.37 7.06 -9.93
C VAL A 313 -6.91 5.62 -9.75
N GLN A 314 -6.99 4.76 -10.77
CA GLN A 314 -6.74 3.32 -10.64
C GLN A 314 -5.25 2.94 -10.58
N PHE A 315 -4.32 3.84 -10.86
CA PHE A 315 -2.89 3.52 -10.95
C PHE A 315 -2.07 3.89 -9.72
N GLY A 316 -2.52 4.87 -8.92
CA GLY A 316 -1.81 5.34 -7.74
C GLY A 316 -2.06 4.54 -6.45
N GLY A 317 -2.47 3.27 -6.56
CA GLY A 317 -2.76 2.42 -5.40
C GLY A 317 -3.93 2.94 -4.55
N GLN A 318 -3.95 2.58 -3.27
CA GLN A 318 -5.04 2.94 -2.37
C GLN A 318 -5.16 4.45 -2.14
N THR A 319 -4.04 5.18 -2.16
CA THR A 319 -4.02 6.63 -2.03
C THR A 319 -4.89 7.31 -3.08
N ALA A 320 -4.70 6.94 -4.34
CA ALA A 320 -5.48 7.51 -5.44
C ALA A 320 -6.96 7.06 -5.41
N ILE A 321 -7.22 5.78 -5.09
CA ILE A 321 -8.58 5.23 -4.97
C ILE A 321 -9.38 5.96 -3.89
N ASN A 322 -8.77 6.29 -2.76
CA ASN A 322 -9.44 7.02 -1.68
C ASN A 322 -9.92 8.43 -2.11
N LEU A 323 -9.41 8.96 -3.22
CA LEU A 323 -9.87 10.23 -3.79
C LEU A 323 -11.09 10.07 -4.70
N ALA A 324 -11.46 8.84 -5.10
CA ALA A 324 -12.59 8.62 -6.01
C ALA A 324 -13.90 9.19 -5.46
N GLU A 325 -14.21 8.98 -4.19
CA GLU A 325 -15.42 9.49 -3.55
C GLU A 325 -15.49 11.04 -3.53
N PRO A 326 -14.50 11.77 -2.98
CA PRO A 326 -14.54 13.23 -2.98
C PRO A 326 -14.51 13.84 -4.38
N LEU A 327 -13.83 13.23 -5.34
CA LEU A 327 -13.83 13.69 -6.73
C LEU A 327 -15.21 13.51 -7.37
N HIS A 328 -15.83 12.34 -7.18
CA HIS A 328 -17.18 12.06 -7.67
C HIS A 328 -18.22 13.05 -7.08
N LYS A 329 -18.17 13.29 -5.76
CA LYS A 329 -19.03 14.27 -5.07
C LYS A 329 -18.86 15.69 -5.61
N ALA A 330 -17.66 16.05 -6.04
CA ALA A 330 -17.36 17.33 -6.67
C ALA A 330 -17.76 17.39 -8.17
N GLY A 331 -18.34 16.33 -8.74
CA GLY A 331 -18.74 16.27 -10.15
C GLY A 331 -17.58 16.03 -11.12
N VAL A 332 -16.41 15.62 -10.64
CA VAL A 332 -15.25 15.34 -11.49
C VAL A 332 -15.45 14.00 -12.22
N ARG A 333 -15.19 13.99 -13.53
CA ARG A 333 -15.24 12.77 -14.32
C ARG A 333 -14.05 11.88 -14.00
N ILE A 334 -14.29 10.67 -13.50
CA ILE A 334 -13.29 9.63 -13.34
C ILE A 334 -13.17 8.87 -14.67
N LEU A 335 -11.93 8.75 -15.17
CA LEU A 335 -11.59 7.94 -16.34
C LEU A 335 -11.27 6.52 -15.85
N GLY A 336 -11.99 5.54 -16.40
CA GLY A 336 -11.94 4.15 -15.95
C GLY A 336 -13.22 3.70 -15.27
N SER A 337 -13.09 2.81 -14.26
CA SER A 337 -14.23 2.34 -13.47
C SER A 337 -14.89 3.48 -12.70
N SER A 338 -16.21 3.47 -12.63
CA SER A 338 -16.99 4.48 -11.92
C SER A 338 -16.72 4.43 -10.39
N PHE A 339 -17.02 5.51 -9.69
CA PHE A 339 -17.00 5.47 -8.22
C PHE A 339 -17.93 4.39 -7.66
N ASP A 340 -19.11 4.20 -8.24
CA ASP A 340 -20.06 3.15 -7.79
C ASP A 340 -19.50 1.75 -7.98
N SER A 341 -18.80 1.49 -9.08
CA SER A 341 -18.10 0.21 -9.32
C SER A 341 -16.98 -0.04 -8.29
N ILE A 342 -16.24 1.02 -7.95
CA ILE A 342 -15.18 0.96 -6.93
C ILE A 342 -15.78 0.69 -5.55
N ASP A 343 -16.80 1.44 -5.16
CA ASP A 343 -17.50 1.30 -3.88
C ASP A 343 -18.17 -0.07 -3.74
N GLN A 344 -18.79 -0.58 -4.83
CA GLN A 344 -19.40 -1.93 -4.82
C GLN A 344 -18.36 -3.03 -4.57
N ALA A 345 -17.14 -2.87 -5.06
CA ALA A 345 -16.06 -3.83 -4.82
C ALA A 345 -15.48 -3.71 -3.42
N GLU A 346 -15.42 -2.50 -2.84
CA GLU A 346 -14.83 -2.23 -1.51
C GLU A 346 -15.83 -2.38 -0.36
N ASP A 347 -17.15 -2.08 -0.59
CA ASP A 347 -18.19 -2.31 0.42
C ASP A 347 -18.53 -3.79 0.53
N ARG A 348 -18.18 -4.37 1.68
CA ARG A 348 -18.36 -5.80 1.94
C ARG A 348 -19.78 -6.29 1.69
N ASN A 349 -20.81 -5.54 2.13
CA ASN A 349 -22.18 -5.98 2.03
C ASN A 349 -22.68 -5.94 0.58
N ARG A 350 -22.26 -4.94 -0.18
CA ARG A 350 -22.52 -4.83 -1.62
C ARG A 350 -21.83 -5.96 -2.37
N PHE A 351 -20.54 -6.18 -2.04
CA PHE A 351 -19.74 -7.22 -2.67
C PHE A 351 -20.24 -8.63 -2.36
N GLU A 352 -20.59 -8.95 -1.11
CA GLU A 352 -21.16 -10.25 -0.74
C GLU A 352 -22.48 -10.55 -1.46
N ARG A 353 -23.35 -9.54 -1.62
CA ARG A 353 -24.58 -9.70 -2.42
C ARG A 353 -24.27 -10.04 -3.86
N LEU A 354 -23.34 -9.33 -4.46
CA LEU A 354 -22.90 -9.58 -5.83
C LEU A 354 -22.34 -10.99 -6.03
N LEU A 355 -21.48 -11.47 -5.13
CA LEU A 355 -20.95 -12.84 -5.19
C LEU A 355 -22.05 -13.90 -5.09
N ASN A 356 -23.05 -13.69 -4.22
CA ASN A 356 -24.18 -14.58 -4.09
C ASN A 356 -25.05 -14.59 -5.36
N GLU A 357 -25.31 -13.44 -5.98
CA GLU A 357 -26.06 -13.32 -7.25
C GLU A 357 -25.34 -14.04 -8.39
N LEU A 358 -24.01 -13.96 -8.42
CA LEU A 358 -23.16 -14.62 -9.42
C LEU A 358 -22.87 -16.09 -9.09
N ASN A 359 -23.32 -16.61 -7.93
CA ASN A 359 -22.99 -17.93 -7.40
C ASN A 359 -21.48 -18.20 -7.34
N ILE A 360 -20.68 -17.18 -6.98
CA ILE A 360 -19.22 -17.30 -6.84
C ILE A 360 -18.88 -17.63 -5.38
N PRO A 361 -18.12 -18.70 -5.12
CA PRO A 361 -17.76 -19.10 -3.78
C PRO A 361 -16.88 -18.08 -3.05
N LYS A 362 -17.17 -17.86 -1.77
CA LYS A 362 -16.33 -17.10 -0.83
C LYS A 362 -16.13 -17.88 0.46
N PRO A 363 -15.09 -17.64 1.27
CA PRO A 363 -14.97 -18.23 2.58
C PRO A 363 -16.21 -17.91 3.45
N PRO A 364 -16.78 -18.92 4.16
CA PRO A 364 -17.86 -18.65 5.09
C PRO A 364 -17.42 -17.73 6.21
N GLY A 365 -18.22 -16.74 6.57
CA GLY A 365 -17.90 -15.80 7.65
C GLY A 365 -18.90 -14.68 7.80
N ARG A 366 -18.73 -13.88 8.87
CA ARG A 366 -19.61 -12.74 9.18
C ARG A 366 -18.88 -11.62 9.91
N ALA A 367 -19.41 -10.40 9.75
CA ALA A 367 -19.04 -9.28 10.60
C ALA A 367 -19.77 -9.36 11.95
N VAL A 368 -19.06 -9.15 13.04
CA VAL A 368 -19.58 -9.22 14.42
C VAL A 368 -19.14 -7.99 15.22
N THR A 369 -19.95 -7.62 16.22
CA THR A 369 -19.68 -6.47 17.10
C THR A 369 -19.51 -6.86 18.56
N SER A 370 -19.57 -8.17 18.87
CA SER A 370 -19.41 -8.67 20.23
C SER A 370 -18.61 -9.97 20.27
N VAL A 371 -18.02 -10.25 21.42
CA VAL A 371 -17.25 -11.47 21.69
C VAL A 371 -18.13 -12.73 21.55
N ASP A 372 -19.35 -12.70 22.10
CA ASP A 372 -20.27 -13.84 22.03
C ASP A 372 -20.67 -14.17 20.60
N ALA A 373 -20.95 -13.14 19.78
CA ALA A 373 -21.25 -13.32 18.37
C ALA A 373 -20.04 -13.89 17.60
N ALA A 374 -18.81 -13.46 17.92
CA ALA A 374 -17.60 -14.00 17.32
C ALA A 374 -17.43 -15.49 17.64
N LEU A 375 -17.60 -15.89 18.89
CA LEU A 375 -17.56 -17.28 19.31
C LEU A 375 -18.64 -18.13 18.64
N GLN A 376 -19.85 -17.61 18.53
CA GLN A 376 -20.94 -18.31 17.84
C GLN A 376 -20.59 -18.55 16.36
N VAL A 377 -20.14 -17.52 15.63
CA VAL A 377 -19.73 -17.66 14.24
C VAL A 377 -18.58 -18.66 14.10
N ALA A 378 -17.53 -18.57 14.95
CA ALA A 378 -16.40 -19.47 14.89
C ALA A 378 -16.81 -20.95 15.14
N ARG A 379 -17.76 -21.20 16.03
CA ARG A 379 -18.32 -22.56 16.25
C ARG A 379 -19.13 -23.06 15.05
N GLU A 380 -19.91 -22.19 14.39
CA GLU A 380 -20.69 -22.54 13.22
C GLU A 380 -19.80 -22.89 12.01
N ILE A 381 -18.75 -22.12 11.74
CA ILE A 381 -17.87 -22.31 10.59
C ILE A 381 -16.67 -23.24 10.87
N GLY A 382 -16.37 -23.50 12.15
CA GLY A 382 -15.26 -24.35 12.61
C GLY A 382 -13.90 -23.66 12.56
N PHE A 383 -13.01 -24.01 13.47
CA PHE A 383 -11.62 -23.54 13.48
C PHE A 383 -10.77 -24.25 12.40
N PRO A 384 -9.66 -23.64 11.94
CA PRO A 384 -9.20 -22.28 12.25
C PRO A 384 -10.06 -21.21 11.59
N VAL A 385 -10.07 -20.01 12.22
CA VAL A 385 -10.73 -18.82 11.68
C VAL A 385 -9.72 -17.68 11.51
N LEU A 386 -9.98 -16.83 10.52
CA LEU A 386 -9.25 -15.58 10.32
C LEU A 386 -10.07 -14.45 10.92
N VAL A 387 -9.47 -13.68 11.83
CA VAL A 387 -10.11 -12.53 12.46
C VAL A 387 -9.41 -11.23 12.04
N ARG A 388 -10.21 -10.22 11.72
CA ARG A 388 -9.67 -8.91 11.30
C ARG A 388 -10.63 -7.78 11.63
N PRO A 389 -10.14 -6.57 11.99
CA PRO A 389 -10.97 -5.37 12.05
C PRO A 389 -11.48 -5.00 10.65
N SER A 390 -12.68 -4.41 10.54
CA SER A 390 -13.32 -4.14 9.25
C SER A 390 -12.63 -3.08 8.39
N TYR A 391 -11.75 -2.26 8.96
CA TYR A 391 -11.10 -1.16 8.26
C TYR A 391 -9.60 -1.14 8.56
N VAL A 392 -8.82 -2.02 7.90
CA VAL A 392 -7.36 -2.05 8.02
C VAL A 392 -6.69 -2.24 6.67
N LEU A 393 -5.66 -1.44 6.41
CA LEU A 393 -4.80 -1.52 5.23
C LEU A 393 -3.65 -2.52 5.48
N GLY A 394 -3.35 -3.33 4.46
CA GLY A 394 -2.16 -4.21 4.45
C GLY A 394 -2.17 -5.32 5.49
N GLY A 395 -3.34 -5.86 5.83
CA GLY A 395 -3.45 -7.00 6.75
C GLY A 395 -3.13 -6.69 8.21
N ARG A 396 -2.98 -5.42 8.59
CA ARG A 396 -2.64 -5.01 9.95
C ARG A 396 -3.69 -5.50 10.96
N ALA A 397 -3.23 -6.09 12.07
CA ALA A 397 -4.06 -6.68 13.10
C ALA A 397 -4.97 -7.84 12.63
N MET A 398 -4.63 -8.53 11.53
CA MET A 398 -5.24 -9.80 11.15
C MET A 398 -4.54 -10.93 11.90
N GLU A 399 -5.32 -11.91 12.39
CA GLU A 399 -4.77 -13.06 13.11
C GLU A 399 -5.50 -14.35 12.75
N ILE A 400 -4.73 -15.43 12.57
CA ILE A 400 -5.28 -16.77 12.38
C ILE A 400 -5.44 -17.39 13.77
N VAL A 401 -6.66 -17.74 14.11
CA VAL A 401 -7.07 -18.21 15.41
C VAL A 401 -7.49 -19.68 15.34
N ASN A 402 -6.89 -20.53 16.16
CA ASN A 402 -7.09 -21.98 16.08
C ASN A 402 -8.01 -22.54 17.19
N SER A 403 -8.34 -21.73 18.20
CA SER A 403 -9.17 -22.16 19.34
C SER A 403 -10.03 -21.01 19.88
N GLU A 404 -11.04 -21.37 20.69
CA GLU A 404 -11.87 -20.38 21.37
C GLU A 404 -11.08 -19.49 22.33
N GLU A 405 -10.04 -20.03 22.98
CA GLU A 405 -9.19 -19.28 23.92
C GLU A 405 -8.36 -18.22 23.20
N GLU A 406 -7.79 -18.58 22.03
CA GLU A 406 -7.09 -17.62 21.17
C GLU A 406 -8.05 -16.54 20.67
N LEU A 407 -9.29 -16.90 20.28
CA LEU A 407 -10.31 -15.95 19.83
C LEU A 407 -10.69 -14.97 20.94
N LEU A 408 -10.90 -15.44 22.15
CA LEU A 408 -11.18 -14.59 23.31
C LEU A 408 -10.03 -13.59 23.59
N SER A 409 -8.80 -14.07 23.53
CA SER A 409 -7.61 -13.23 23.74
C SER A 409 -7.53 -12.12 22.68
N TYR A 410 -7.73 -12.47 21.40
CA TYR A 410 -7.75 -11.51 20.30
C TYR A 410 -8.87 -10.48 20.44
N MET A 411 -10.09 -10.93 20.70
CA MET A 411 -11.26 -10.06 20.81
C MET A 411 -11.13 -9.05 21.95
N THR A 412 -10.54 -9.43 23.07
CA THR A 412 -10.26 -8.53 24.20
C THR A 412 -9.34 -7.39 23.78
N TYR A 413 -8.28 -7.70 23.03
CA TYR A 413 -7.36 -6.71 22.52
C TYR A 413 -7.99 -5.84 21.39
N ALA A 414 -8.71 -6.45 20.47
CA ALA A 414 -9.28 -5.78 19.31
C ALA A 414 -10.42 -4.81 19.67
N VAL A 415 -11.22 -5.14 20.66
CA VAL A 415 -12.31 -4.26 21.19
C VAL A 415 -11.73 -3.04 21.87
N ASP A 416 -10.61 -3.15 22.57
CA ASP A 416 -9.91 -2.02 23.19
C ASP A 416 -9.35 -1.05 22.14
N VAL A 417 -8.90 -1.58 20.98
CA VAL A 417 -8.32 -0.78 19.90
C VAL A 417 -9.40 -0.08 19.04
N SER A 418 -10.57 -0.68 18.87
CA SER A 418 -11.64 -0.12 18.04
C SER A 418 -13.04 -0.48 18.56
N PRO A 419 -13.55 0.20 19.59
CA PRO A 419 -14.78 -0.16 20.29
C PRO A 419 -16.07 -0.11 19.47
N LYS A 420 -16.06 0.48 18.27
CA LYS A 420 -17.25 0.71 17.43
C LYS A 420 -17.16 0.05 16.04
N ALA A 421 -16.02 -0.50 15.66
CA ALA A 421 -15.88 -1.12 14.34
C ALA A 421 -16.21 -2.62 14.42
N PRO A 422 -16.98 -3.16 13.48
CA PRO A 422 -17.23 -4.60 13.43
C PRO A 422 -15.92 -5.36 13.17
N ILE A 423 -15.80 -6.55 13.75
CA ILE A 423 -14.72 -7.50 13.54
C ILE A 423 -15.22 -8.58 12.57
N LEU A 424 -14.41 -8.94 11.62
CA LEU A 424 -14.70 -9.99 10.66
C LEU A 424 -14.16 -11.32 11.20
N VAL A 425 -15.00 -12.34 11.17
CA VAL A 425 -14.65 -13.73 11.53
C VAL A 425 -14.96 -14.58 10.32
N ASP A 426 -13.92 -14.98 9.58
CA ASP A 426 -14.04 -15.76 8.36
C ASP A 426 -13.37 -17.12 8.54
N LYS A 427 -13.87 -18.16 7.83
CA LYS A 427 -13.19 -19.46 7.78
C LYS A 427 -11.80 -19.27 7.18
N TYR A 428 -10.78 -19.74 7.88
CA TYR A 428 -9.45 -19.83 7.33
C TYR A 428 -9.33 -21.09 6.46
N LEU A 429 -9.06 -20.88 5.17
CA LEU A 429 -8.89 -21.96 4.19
C LEU A 429 -7.39 -22.26 4.02
N LEU A 430 -7.00 -23.54 4.11
CA LEU A 430 -5.61 -24.01 4.06
C LEU A 430 -5.11 -24.26 2.61
N GLY A 431 -5.76 -23.66 1.62
CA GLY A 431 -5.49 -23.86 0.22
C GLY A 431 -4.30 -23.09 -0.33
N LYS A 432 -4.12 -23.20 -1.64
CA LYS A 432 -3.18 -22.40 -2.44
C LYS A 432 -3.82 -21.08 -2.85
N GLU A 433 -3.11 -19.99 -2.69
CA GLU A 433 -3.56 -18.71 -3.23
C GLU A 433 -3.27 -18.62 -4.73
N VAL A 434 -4.20 -17.98 -5.43
CA VAL A 434 -4.11 -17.68 -6.86
C VAL A 434 -4.49 -16.22 -7.07
N GLU A 435 -3.70 -15.52 -7.84
CA GLU A 435 -3.90 -14.10 -8.13
C GLU A 435 -4.11 -13.87 -9.62
N VAL A 436 -5.08 -13.02 -9.95
CA VAL A 436 -5.44 -12.64 -11.31
C VAL A 436 -5.47 -11.14 -11.45
N ASP A 437 -4.73 -10.61 -12.41
CA ASP A 437 -4.89 -9.25 -12.89
C ASP A 437 -5.52 -9.27 -14.28
N LEU A 438 -6.53 -8.45 -14.48
CA LEU A 438 -7.26 -8.37 -15.74
C LEU A 438 -7.45 -6.93 -16.22
N ILE A 439 -7.76 -6.79 -17.50
CA ILE A 439 -8.17 -5.55 -18.12
C ILE A 439 -9.57 -5.74 -18.69
N SER A 440 -10.47 -4.80 -18.45
CA SER A 440 -11.83 -4.83 -18.99
C SER A 440 -12.20 -3.48 -19.61
N ASP A 441 -12.97 -3.53 -20.69
CA ASP A 441 -13.59 -2.36 -21.29
C ASP A 441 -15.09 -2.23 -20.98
N GLY A 442 -15.56 -3.09 -20.06
CA GLY A 442 -16.98 -3.22 -19.69
C GLY A 442 -17.74 -4.30 -20.48
N VAL A 443 -17.18 -4.78 -21.57
CA VAL A 443 -17.74 -5.84 -22.45
C VAL A 443 -16.77 -7.01 -22.55
N ASP A 444 -15.58 -6.73 -23.07
CA ASP A 444 -14.50 -7.71 -23.18
C ASP A 444 -13.60 -7.67 -21.95
N VAL A 445 -13.02 -8.83 -21.60
CA VAL A 445 -12.19 -9.03 -20.42
C VAL A 445 -10.95 -9.82 -20.79
N LEU A 446 -9.81 -9.16 -20.79
CA LEU A 446 -8.50 -9.78 -21.06
C LEU A 446 -7.85 -10.18 -19.73
N ILE A 447 -7.46 -11.44 -19.59
CA ILE A 447 -6.66 -11.97 -18.49
C ILE A 447 -5.27 -12.29 -19.03
N PRO A 448 -4.25 -11.44 -18.83
CA PRO A 448 -2.90 -11.67 -19.35
C PRO A 448 -2.22 -12.89 -18.77
N GLY A 449 -2.50 -13.21 -17.50
CA GLY A 449 -1.97 -14.38 -16.84
C GLY A 449 -2.56 -14.61 -15.46
N ILE A 450 -2.38 -15.83 -14.98
CA ILE A 450 -2.79 -16.26 -13.64
C ILE A 450 -1.51 -16.65 -12.89
N MET A 451 -1.40 -16.26 -11.64
CA MET A 451 -0.25 -16.57 -10.78
C MET A 451 -0.69 -17.50 -9.65
N GLU A 452 0.15 -18.47 -9.33
CA GLU A 452 0.01 -19.36 -8.18
C GLU A 452 1.02 -18.96 -7.12
N HIS A 453 0.59 -18.81 -5.86
CA HIS A 453 1.49 -18.56 -4.75
C HIS A 453 2.18 -19.85 -4.30
N ILE A 454 3.49 -19.77 -4.02
CA ILE A 454 4.28 -20.90 -3.54
C ILE A 454 3.91 -21.22 -2.10
N GLU A 455 3.83 -20.21 -1.24
CA GLU A 455 3.31 -20.33 0.11
C GLU A 455 1.79 -20.52 0.07
N ARG A 456 1.27 -21.34 1.00
CA ARG A 456 -0.18 -21.48 1.17
C ARG A 456 -0.81 -20.24 1.79
N ALA A 457 -2.13 -20.13 1.71
CA ALA A 457 -2.91 -19.02 2.26
C ALA A 457 -2.52 -18.68 3.71
N GLY A 458 -2.62 -17.38 4.06
CA GLY A 458 -2.26 -16.84 5.38
C GLY A 458 -0.95 -16.08 5.42
N VAL A 459 -0.18 -16.07 4.34
CA VAL A 459 0.91 -15.13 4.11
C VAL A 459 0.39 -14.04 3.18
N HIS A 460 0.63 -12.76 3.49
CA HIS A 460 0.18 -11.66 2.64
C HIS A 460 0.72 -11.82 1.21
N SER A 461 -0.10 -11.58 0.19
CA SER A 461 0.24 -11.79 -1.23
C SER A 461 1.53 -11.06 -1.67
N GLY A 462 1.81 -9.88 -1.08
CA GLY A 462 3.05 -9.13 -1.28
C GLY A 462 4.30 -9.80 -0.70
N ASP A 463 4.14 -10.68 0.29
CA ASP A 463 5.22 -11.38 0.99
C ASP A 463 5.40 -12.83 0.49
N SER A 464 4.48 -13.31 -0.34
CA SER A 464 4.55 -14.63 -0.97
C SER A 464 5.35 -14.60 -2.27
N MET A 465 6.06 -15.70 -2.54
CA MET A 465 6.56 -15.97 -3.86
C MET A 465 5.40 -16.41 -4.77
N ALA A 466 5.35 -15.91 -6.00
CA ALA A 466 4.33 -16.30 -6.97
C ALA A 466 4.96 -16.77 -8.28
N VAL A 467 4.37 -17.77 -8.90
CA VAL A 467 4.83 -18.35 -10.15
C VAL A 467 3.80 -18.18 -11.27
N TYR A 468 4.29 -17.83 -12.44
CA TYR A 468 3.54 -17.83 -13.70
C TYR A 468 4.21 -18.76 -14.71
N PRO A 469 3.46 -19.58 -15.47
CA PRO A 469 2.06 -19.93 -15.24
C PRO A 469 1.89 -20.80 -13.99
N PRO A 470 0.67 -21.05 -13.49
CA PRO A 470 0.42 -21.97 -12.37
C PRO A 470 1.03 -23.34 -12.60
N GLN A 471 1.63 -23.93 -11.56
CA GLN A 471 2.37 -25.19 -11.64
C GLN A 471 1.60 -26.37 -11.05
N SER A 472 0.74 -26.11 -10.04
CA SER A 472 0.03 -27.19 -9.33
C SER A 472 -1.50 -27.06 -9.37
N ILE A 473 -2.03 -25.99 -9.97
CA ILE A 473 -3.46 -25.77 -10.07
C ILE A 473 -4.04 -26.56 -11.25
N ALA A 474 -5.07 -27.35 -10.98
CA ALA A 474 -5.73 -28.17 -12.00
C ALA A 474 -6.40 -27.31 -13.09
N PRO A 475 -6.41 -27.75 -14.37
CA PRO A 475 -7.03 -27.00 -15.47
C PRO A 475 -8.49 -26.59 -15.20
N GLU A 476 -9.28 -27.47 -14.59
CA GLU A 476 -10.68 -27.24 -14.26
C GLU A 476 -10.86 -26.09 -13.27
N VAL A 477 -9.89 -25.89 -12.37
CA VAL A 477 -9.87 -24.77 -11.42
C VAL A 477 -9.42 -23.49 -12.11
N ILE A 478 -8.49 -23.56 -13.06
CA ILE A 478 -8.13 -22.42 -13.90
C ILE A 478 -9.38 -21.92 -14.67
N ASP A 479 -10.17 -22.84 -15.25
CA ASP A 479 -11.40 -22.52 -15.95
C ASP A 479 -12.44 -21.84 -15.01
N GLN A 480 -12.57 -22.30 -13.75
CA GLN A 480 -13.38 -21.64 -12.74
C GLN A 480 -12.89 -20.21 -12.48
N VAL A 481 -11.59 -20.03 -12.24
CA VAL A 481 -10.98 -18.71 -11.98
C VAL A 481 -11.24 -17.75 -13.13
N VAL A 482 -11.05 -18.19 -14.38
CA VAL A 482 -11.30 -17.38 -15.59
C VAL A 482 -12.77 -17.01 -15.69
N SER A 483 -13.68 -17.98 -15.50
CA SER A 483 -15.13 -17.74 -15.55
C SER A 483 -15.60 -16.76 -14.48
N HIS A 484 -15.15 -16.93 -13.23
CA HIS A 484 -15.46 -16.01 -12.13
C HIS A 484 -14.93 -14.60 -12.40
N ALA A 485 -13.67 -14.48 -12.86
CA ALA A 485 -13.05 -13.18 -13.15
C ALA A 485 -13.82 -12.41 -14.24
N ILE A 486 -14.24 -13.09 -15.31
CA ILE A 486 -15.05 -12.50 -16.39
C ILE A 486 -16.44 -12.07 -15.87
N ALA A 487 -17.13 -12.95 -15.16
CA ALA A 487 -18.47 -12.67 -14.65
C ALA A 487 -18.46 -11.47 -13.69
N LEU A 488 -17.50 -11.46 -12.78
CA LEU A 488 -17.36 -10.40 -11.77
C LEU A 488 -16.97 -9.06 -12.38
N SER A 489 -16.01 -9.05 -13.33
CA SER A 489 -15.60 -7.85 -14.02
C SER A 489 -16.73 -7.16 -14.78
N ARG A 490 -17.59 -7.96 -15.45
CA ARG A 490 -18.79 -7.46 -16.15
C ARG A 490 -19.84 -6.93 -15.18
N ALA A 491 -20.11 -7.66 -14.09
CA ALA A 491 -21.10 -7.25 -13.11
C ALA A 491 -20.71 -5.98 -12.34
N LEU A 492 -19.42 -5.76 -12.12
CA LEU A 492 -18.86 -4.53 -11.55
C LEU A 492 -18.66 -3.41 -12.60
N GLU A 493 -19.01 -3.65 -13.87
CA GLU A 493 -18.80 -2.69 -14.97
C GLU A 493 -17.39 -2.12 -15.04
N VAL A 494 -16.37 -2.98 -14.77
CA VAL A 494 -14.97 -2.56 -14.70
C VAL A 494 -14.51 -2.00 -16.04
N ARG A 495 -13.86 -0.82 -15.98
CA ARG A 495 -13.14 -0.22 -17.11
C ARG A 495 -11.72 0.10 -16.68
N GLY A 496 -10.75 -0.57 -17.29
CA GLY A 496 -9.35 -0.52 -16.88
C GLY A 496 -8.90 -1.78 -16.16
N LEU A 497 -8.16 -1.65 -15.06
CA LEU A 497 -7.56 -2.78 -14.34
C LEU A 497 -8.44 -3.27 -13.18
N MET A 498 -8.39 -4.57 -12.93
CA MET A 498 -8.91 -5.19 -11.71
C MET A 498 -8.00 -6.35 -11.30
N ASN A 499 -7.74 -6.43 -9.99
CA ASN A 499 -7.02 -7.53 -9.36
C ASN A 499 -8.00 -8.37 -8.53
N ILE A 500 -7.87 -9.69 -8.59
CA ILE A 500 -8.68 -10.65 -7.84
C ILE A 500 -7.76 -11.64 -7.15
N GLN A 501 -7.98 -11.87 -5.86
CA GLN A 501 -7.29 -12.89 -5.08
C GLN A 501 -8.25 -14.03 -4.75
N TYR A 502 -7.77 -15.26 -4.99
CA TYR A 502 -8.49 -16.49 -4.72
C TYR A 502 -7.70 -17.37 -3.76
N VAL A 503 -8.40 -18.23 -3.05
CA VAL A 503 -7.82 -19.42 -2.41
C VAL A 503 -8.47 -20.66 -3.01
N VAL A 504 -7.64 -21.61 -3.41
CA VAL A 504 -8.10 -22.90 -3.99
C VAL A 504 -7.99 -23.97 -2.92
N GLU A 505 -9.13 -24.52 -2.53
CA GLU A 505 -9.21 -25.61 -1.57
C GLU A 505 -10.16 -26.70 -2.10
N ASN A 506 -9.71 -27.95 -2.08
CA ASN A 506 -10.51 -29.11 -2.53
C ASN A 506 -11.10 -28.95 -3.96
N GLY A 507 -10.37 -28.32 -4.88
CA GLY A 507 -10.80 -28.12 -6.26
C GLY A 507 -11.81 -26.99 -6.48
N VAL A 508 -12.04 -26.16 -5.47
CA VAL A 508 -12.94 -25.00 -5.55
C VAL A 508 -12.12 -23.71 -5.38
N ALA A 509 -12.36 -22.74 -6.25
CA ALA A 509 -11.75 -21.40 -6.18
C ALA A 509 -12.68 -20.44 -5.40
N TYR A 510 -12.25 -20.04 -4.20
CA TYR A 510 -12.94 -19.09 -3.34
C TYR A 510 -12.35 -17.70 -3.50
N ILE A 511 -13.19 -16.67 -3.71
CA ILE A 511 -12.72 -15.28 -3.76
C ILE A 511 -12.41 -14.78 -2.35
N LEU A 512 -11.21 -14.20 -2.17
CA LEU A 512 -10.79 -13.52 -0.95
C LEU A 512 -11.09 -12.03 -1.01
N GLU A 513 -10.65 -11.38 -2.10
CA GLU A 513 -10.85 -9.94 -2.31
C GLU A 513 -10.76 -9.56 -3.79
N VAL A 514 -11.33 -8.40 -4.09
CA VAL A 514 -11.27 -7.76 -5.41
C VAL A 514 -10.84 -6.31 -5.23
N ASN A 515 -9.91 -5.90 -6.08
CA ASN A 515 -9.40 -4.54 -6.12
C ASN A 515 -9.60 -3.97 -7.52
N PRO A 516 -10.54 -3.03 -7.77
CA PRO A 516 -10.79 -2.45 -9.09
C PRO A 516 -9.73 -1.39 -9.44
N ARG A 517 -8.47 -1.76 -9.34
CA ARG A 517 -7.29 -0.92 -9.54
C ARG A 517 -6.08 -1.75 -9.92
N ALA A 518 -4.96 -1.08 -10.23
CA ALA A 518 -3.67 -1.75 -10.41
C ALA A 518 -3.25 -2.48 -9.13
N SER A 519 -2.59 -3.60 -9.31
CA SER A 519 -1.91 -4.38 -8.28
C SER A 519 -0.39 -4.24 -8.40
N ARG A 520 0.32 -4.80 -7.44
CA ARG A 520 1.79 -4.86 -7.46
C ARG A 520 2.33 -5.75 -8.59
N THR A 521 1.55 -6.70 -9.06
CA THR A 521 1.95 -7.68 -10.06
C THR A 521 1.81 -7.19 -11.51
N ILE A 522 1.25 -6.01 -11.74
CA ILE A 522 1.09 -5.42 -13.09
C ILE A 522 2.42 -5.28 -13.86
N PRO A 523 3.52 -4.73 -13.29
CA PRO A 523 4.80 -4.67 -13.99
C PRO A 523 5.36 -6.05 -14.31
N TYR A 524 5.21 -6.99 -13.38
CA TYR A 524 5.64 -8.38 -13.53
C TYR A 524 4.92 -9.05 -14.70
N LEU A 525 3.59 -9.08 -14.69
CA LEU A 525 2.79 -9.69 -15.75
C LEU A 525 3.00 -9.00 -17.11
N SER A 526 3.10 -7.68 -17.13
CA SER A 526 3.36 -6.95 -18.38
C SER A 526 4.66 -7.41 -19.06
N LYS A 527 5.72 -7.61 -18.28
CA LYS A 527 7.04 -8.04 -18.78
C LYS A 527 7.02 -9.49 -19.31
N ILE A 528 6.44 -10.42 -18.54
CA ILE A 528 6.51 -11.85 -18.88
C ILE A 528 5.50 -12.29 -19.94
N THR A 529 4.33 -11.65 -19.99
CA THR A 529 3.29 -11.97 -20.99
C THR A 529 3.48 -11.22 -22.30
N GLY A 530 4.19 -10.08 -22.26
CA GLY A 530 4.32 -9.15 -23.39
C GLY A 530 3.04 -8.34 -23.66
N VAL A 531 2.06 -8.36 -22.75
CA VAL A 531 0.87 -7.52 -22.80
C VAL A 531 1.18 -6.22 -22.04
N PRO A 532 1.25 -5.05 -22.67
CA PRO A 532 1.53 -3.78 -21.99
C PRO A 532 0.30 -3.30 -21.21
N MET A 533 0.03 -3.94 -20.07
CA MET A 533 -1.24 -3.88 -19.35
C MET A 533 -1.69 -2.46 -19.04
N VAL A 534 -0.80 -1.59 -18.58
CA VAL A 534 -1.14 -0.20 -18.24
C VAL A 534 -1.52 0.60 -19.48
N ARG A 535 -0.78 0.43 -20.57
CA ARG A 535 -1.09 1.10 -21.86
C ARG A 535 -2.46 0.67 -22.40
N VAL A 536 -2.74 -0.64 -22.38
CA VAL A 536 -4.03 -1.19 -22.82
C VAL A 536 -5.16 -0.67 -21.93
N ALA A 537 -4.99 -0.69 -20.62
CA ALA A 537 -5.97 -0.17 -19.67
C ALA A 537 -6.19 1.34 -19.81
N THR A 538 -5.14 2.14 -19.98
CA THR A 538 -5.25 3.59 -20.20
C THR A 538 -6.02 3.89 -21.49
N ASN A 539 -5.75 3.14 -22.56
CA ASN A 539 -6.51 3.26 -23.80
C ASN A 539 -7.99 2.95 -23.63
N VAL A 540 -8.32 1.93 -22.81
CA VAL A 540 -9.71 1.62 -22.43
C VAL A 540 -10.34 2.79 -21.68
N MET A 541 -9.65 3.37 -20.72
CA MET A 541 -10.14 4.50 -19.89
C MET A 541 -10.46 5.75 -20.72
N ILE A 542 -9.74 5.96 -21.83
CA ILE A 542 -10.01 7.06 -22.78
C ILE A 542 -10.95 6.66 -23.93
N GLY A 543 -11.53 5.45 -23.90
CA GLY A 543 -12.64 5.04 -24.74
C GLY A 543 -12.34 4.08 -25.88
N LYS A 544 -11.11 3.51 -25.99
CA LYS A 544 -10.79 2.45 -26.94
C LYS A 544 -11.23 1.10 -26.37
N THR A 545 -11.85 0.26 -27.20
CA THR A 545 -12.19 -1.11 -26.79
C THR A 545 -10.96 -2.04 -26.81
N LEU A 546 -11.05 -3.17 -26.13
CA LEU A 546 -10.03 -4.22 -26.21
C LEU A 546 -9.91 -4.77 -27.62
N ALA A 547 -11.05 -4.95 -28.32
CA ALA A 547 -11.10 -5.43 -29.69
C ALA A 547 -10.36 -4.49 -30.67
N GLU A 548 -10.51 -3.17 -30.55
CA GLU A 548 -9.76 -2.18 -31.35
C GLU A 548 -8.25 -2.23 -31.08
N GLN A 549 -7.84 -2.72 -29.92
CA GLN A 549 -6.45 -2.91 -29.54
C GLN A 549 -5.90 -4.32 -29.88
N GLY A 550 -6.72 -5.19 -30.53
CA GLY A 550 -6.33 -6.53 -30.97
C GLY A 550 -6.44 -7.60 -29.87
N TYR A 551 -7.18 -7.34 -28.79
CA TYR A 551 -7.39 -8.28 -27.70
C TYR A 551 -8.83 -8.80 -27.68
N SER A 552 -9.02 -10.01 -27.15
CA SER A 552 -10.30 -10.65 -26.98
C SER A 552 -10.54 -11.10 -25.54
N THR A 553 -11.79 -11.39 -25.20
CA THR A 553 -12.16 -11.94 -23.88
C THR A 553 -11.51 -13.30 -23.63
N GLY A 554 -10.96 -13.48 -22.44
CA GLY A 554 -10.43 -14.74 -21.93
C GLY A 554 -8.99 -14.66 -21.47
N LEU A 555 -8.45 -15.84 -21.18
CA LEU A 555 -7.06 -16.01 -20.76
C LEU A 555 -6.13 -15.88 -21.98
N TRP A 556 -5.14 -14.98 -21.87
CA TRP A 556 -4.11 -14.80 -22.88
C TRP A 556 -3.25 -16.05 -22.99
N PRO A 557 -2.87 -16.50 -24.19
CA PRO A 557 -2.06 -17.70 -24.37
C PRO A 557 -0.73 -17.60 -23.61
N ALA A 558 -0.45 -18.60 -22.78
CA ALA A 558 0.80 -18.67 -22.05
C ALA A 558 2.01 -18.82 -23.00
N ARG A 559 3.14 -18.24 -22.61
CA ARG A 559 4.43 -18.43 -23.29
C ARG A 559 5.13 -19.67 -22.73
N ASN A 560 6.06 -20.22 -23.48
CA ASN A 560 6.89 -21.35 -23.02
C ASN A 560 8.04 -20.84 -22.12
N LEU A 561 7.68 -20.17 -21.04
CA LEU A 561 8.59 -19.70 -19.99
C LEU A 561 7.91 -19.82 -18.63
N VAL A 562 8.73 -19.91 -17.60
CA VAL A 562 8.30 -19.83 -16.21
C VAL A 562 8.94 -18.61 -15.57
N ALA A 563 8.14 -17.84 -14.86
CA ALA A 563 8.58 -16.66 -14.14
C ALA A 563 8.19 -16.76 -12.67
N VAL A 564 9.10 -16.40 -11.78
CA VAL A 564 8.87 -16.39 -10.33
C VAL A 564 9.09 -14.97 -9.81
N LYS A 565 8.07 -14.44 -9.16
CA LYS A 565 8.15 -13.23 -8.34
C LYS A 565 8.58 -13.63 -6.93
N ALA A 566 9.58 -12.99 -6.36
CA ALA A 566 9.93 -13.17 -4.95
C ALA A 566 10.00 -11.83 -4.22
N PRO A 567 9.53 -11.76 -2.95
CA PRO A 567 9.59 -10.55 -2.15
C PRO A 567 11.01 -10.24 -1.69
N VAL A 568 11.29 -8.95 -1.49
CA VAL A 568 12.51 -8.47 -0.85
C VAL A 568 12.15 -7.82 0.49
N PHE A 569 12.91 -8.20 1.53
CA PHE A 569 12.69 -7.72 2.88
C PHE A 569 13.85 -6.85 3.38
N SER A 570 13.54 -5.73 4.01
CA SER A 570 14.54 -4.86 4.64
C SER A 570 14.76 -5.17 6.13
N PHE A 571 14.57 -6.41 6.55
CA PHE A 571 14.66 -6.81 7.95
C PHE A 571 16.01 -6.49 8.61
N ALA A 572 17.11 -6.54 7.88
CA ALA A 572 18.42 -6.18 8.38
C ALA A 572 18.51 -4.72 8.87
N LYS A 573 17.71 -3.82 8.29
CA LYS A 573 17.63 -2.41 8.64
C LYS A 573 16.59 -2.13 9.76
N LEU A 574 15.59 -2.99 9.92
CA LEU A 574 14.47 -2.79 10.85
C LEU A 574 14.70 -3.60 12.13
N HIS A 575 15.42 -3.03 13.10
CA HIS A 575 15.62 -3.66 14.40
C HIS A 575 14.30 -3.92 15.13
N ARG A 576 14.19 -5.09 15.78
CA ARG A 576 13.04 -5.54 16.58
C ARG A 576 11.76 -5.86 15.79
N VAL A 577 11.80 -5.93 14.47
CA VAL A 577 10.68 -6.46 13.69
C VAL A 577 10.79 -7.98 13.64
N ASP A 578 9.71 -8.69 13.93
CA ASP A 578 9.64 -10.14 13.72
C ASP A 578 9.55 -10.45 12.22
N ILE A 579 10.42 -11.35 11.78
CA ILE A 579 10.52 -11.77 10.38
C ILE A 579 9.54 -12.88 10.01
N GLY A 580 8.78 -13.40 10.96
CA GLY A 580 7.75 -14.41 10.70
C GLY A 580 6.74 -13.87 9.69
N LEU A 581 6.49 -14.62 8.61
CA LEU A 581 5.50 -14.27 7.61
C LEU A 581 4.09 -14.53 8.13
N GLY A 582 3.15 -13.71 7.72
CA GLY A 582 1.76 -13.77 8.14
C GLY A 582 0.87 -12.88 7.30
N PRO A 583 -0.35 -12.60 7.75
CA PRO A 583 -1.31 -11.78 6.99
C PRO A 583 -0.89 -10.32 6.82
N GLU A 584 -0.04 -9.79 7.71
CA GLU A 584 0.48 -8.41 7.62
C GLU A 584 1.69 -8.34 6.70
N MET A 585 1.66 -7.46 5.72
CA MET A 585 2.74 -7.25 4.76
C MET A 585 4.00 -6.67 5.39
N LYS A 586 5.17 -7.20 5.02
CA LYS A 586 6.50 -6.80 5.53
C LYS A 586 7.53 -6.52 4.43
N SER A 587 7.26 -6.94 3.20
CA SER A 587 8.16 -6.73 2.07
C SER A 587 8.25 -5.26 1.67
N THR A 588 9.42 -4.86 1.17
CA THR A 588 9.72 -3.50 0.71
C THR A 588 9.97 -3.41 -0.79
N GLY A 589 10.02 -4.55 -1.47
CA GLY A 589 10.20 -4.64 -2.91
C GLY A 589 10.01 -6.06 -3.40
N GLU A 590 10.16 -6.27 -4.70
CA GLU A 590 10.05 -7.56 -5.34
C GLU A 590 11.05 -7.71 -6.48
N ILE A 591 11.36 -8.95 -6.79
CA ILE A 591 12.27 -9.33 -7.88
C ILE A 591 11.63 -10.37 -8.79
N LEU A 592 12.20 -10.52 -9.97
CA LEU A 592 11.77 -11.44 -11.01
C LEU A 592 12.88 -12.43 -11.37
N GLY A 593 12.58 -13.73 -11.30
CA GLY A 593 13.41 -14.80 -11.87
C GLY A 593 12.70 -15.42 -13.06
N ILE A 594 13.39 -15.58 -14.20
CA ILE A 594 12.85 -16.18 -15.43
C ILE A 594 13.73 -17.32 -15.89
N ASP A 595 13.09 -18.43 -16.29
CA ASP A 595 13.71 -19.54 -17.01
C ASP A 595 12.65 -20.30 -17.82
N THR A 596 13.04 -21.32 -18.55
CA THR A 596 12.11 -22.28 -19.17
C THR A 596 11.72 -23.41 -18.21
N ASP A 597 12.38 -23.52 -17.07
CA ASP A 597 12.14 -24.50 -16.01
C ASP A 597 11.82 -23.79 -14.68
N PHE A 598 10.81 -24.30 -13.96
CA PHE A 598 10.35 -23.72 -12.70
C PHE A 598 11.43 -23.67 -11.63
N SER A 599 12.17 -24.75 -11.44
CA SER A 599 13.17 -24.83 -10.37
C SER A 599 14.33 -23.86 -10.61
N ARG A 600 14.74 -23.65 -11.89
CA ARG A 600 15.77 -22.67 -12.25
C ARG A 600 15.26 -21.23 -12.13
N ALA A 601 14.03 -20.94 -12.56
CA ALA A 601 13.41 -19.63 -12.37
C ALA A 601 13.31 -19.26 -10.88
N LEU A 602 12.88 -20.22 -10.07
CA LEU A 602 12.79 -20.10 -8.60
C LEU A 602 14.15 -19.86 -7.96
N TYR A 603 15.18 -20.58 -8.37
CA TYR A 603 16.53 -20.39 -7.87
C TYR A 603 17.06 -18.98 -8.17
N LYS A 604 16.88 -18.49 -9.41
CA LYS A 604 17.24 -17.12 -9.79
C LYS A 604 16.52 -16.08 -8.92
N ALA A 605 15.22 -16.28 -8.70
CA ALA A 605 14.42 -15.41 -7.86
C ALA A 605 14.91 -15.40 -6.39
N MET A 606 15.20 -16.57 -5.82
CA MET A 606 15.68 -16.69 -4.44
C MET A 606 17.04 -16.00 -4.24
N ILE A 607 18.00 -16.24 -5.14
CA ILE A 607 19.31 -15.57 -5.05
C ILE A 607 19.15 -14.05 -5.12
N ALA A 608 18.37 -13.57 -6.08
CA ALA A 608 18.18 -12.13 -6.28
C ALA A 608 17.44 -11.47 -5.10
N SER A 609 16.60 -12.24 -4.36
CA SER A 609 15.96 -11.76 -3.13
C SER A 609 16.86 -11.80 -1.88
N GLY A 610 18.11 -12.28 -2.01
CA GLY A 610 19.07 -12.39 -0.91
C GLY A 610 19.04 -13.73 -0.17
N ILE A 611 18.30 -14.72 -0.66
CA ILE A 611 18.31 -16.08 -0.10
C ILE A 611 19.43 -16.87 -0.80
N ALA A 612 20.64 -16.71 -0.29
CA ALA A 612 21.82 -17.44 -0.82
C ALA A 612 22.21 -18.56 0.14
N VAL A 613 22.04 -19.79 -0.28
CA VAL A 613 22.40 -20.98 0.51
C VAL A 613 23.53 -21.73 -0.19
N PRO A 614 24.53 -22.26 0.56
CA PRO A 614 25.58 -23.06 -0.02
C PRO A 614 25.06 -24.24 -0.82
N THR A 615 25.57 -24.39 -2.04
CA THR A 615 25.15 -25.46 -2.97
C THR A 615 25.79 -26.81 -2.69
N GLU A 616 26.80 -26.84 -1.82
CA GLU A 616 27.50 -28.09 -1.42
C GLU A 616 27.05 -28.61 -0.04
N GLY A 617 25.98 -28.02 0.52
CA GLY A 617 25.49 -28.35 1.85
C GLY A 617 26.01 -27.39 2.94
N GLY A 618 25.91 -27.79 4.20
CA GLY A 618 26.27 -26.96 5.35
C GLY A 618 25.54 -27.40 6.61
N THR A 619 25.54 -26.57 7.64
CA THR A 619 24.73 -26.84 8.84
C THR A 619 23.36 -26.18 8.73
N LEU A 620 22.30 -27.00 8.76
CA LEU A 620 20.91 -26.55 8.82
C LEU A 620 20.44 -26.62 10.26
N LEU A 621 20.04 -25.46 10.83
CA LEU A 621 19.39 -25.40 12.13
C LEU A 621 17.87 -25.51 11.94
N ALA A 622 17.25 -26.57 12.51
CA ALA A 622 15.82 -26.81 12.41
C ALA A 622 15.12 -26.66 13.77
N THR A 623 14.15 -25.76 13.82
CA THR A 623 13.29 -25.54 14.99
C THR A 623 11.84 -25.61 14.52
N ILE A 624 11.25 -26.81 14.59
CA ILE A 624 9.96 -27.11 13.97
C ILE A 624 8.88 -27.22 15.05
N ALA A 625 7.77 -26.52 14.88
CA ALA A 625 6.60 -26.62 15.74
C ALA A 625 6.01 -28.05 15.67
N ASP A 626 5.44 -28.53 16.78
CA ASP A 626 4.99 -29.93 16.87
C ASP A 626 3.97 -30.30 15.79
N ARG A 627 3.09 -29.39 15.41
CA ARG A 627 2.10 -29.59 14.36
C ARG A 627 2.69 -29.74 12.95
N ASP A 628 3.89 -29.22 12.74
CA ASP A 628 4.53 -29.15 11.43
C ASP A 628 5.57 -30.27 11.20
N LYS A 629 5.84 -31.11 12.24
CA LYS A 629 6.93 -32.09 12.23
C LYS A 629 6.78 -33.16 11.15
N GLU A 630 5.58 -33.71 11.00
CA GLU A 630 5.30 -34.74 10.00
C GLU A 630 5.52 -34.22 8.58
N GLU A 631 5.06 -33.00 8.30
CA GLU A 631 5.26 -32.34 7.00
C GLU A 631 6.72 -31.96 6.75
N ALA A 632 7.45 -31.57 7.81
CA ALA A 632 8.87 -31.23 7.71
C ALA A 632 9.77 -32.42 7.42
N LEU A 633 9.37 -33.64 7.77
CA LEU A 633 10.18 -34.84 7.69
C LEU A 633 10.76 -35.11 6.29
N PRO A 634 9.96 -35.19 5.20
CA PRO A 634 10.50 -35.42 3.85
C PRO A 634 11.33 -34.23 3.33
N ILE A 635 11.07 -32.99 3.80
CA ILE A 635 11.83 -31.81 3.42
C ILE A 635 13.22 -31.88 4.06
N LEU A 636 13.30 -32.16 5.36
CA LEU A 636 14.57 -32.26 6.09
C LEU A 636 15.39 -33.45 5.61
N GLN A 637 14.77 -34.60 5.30
CA GLN A 637 15.45 -35.71 4.65
C GLN A 637 16.06 -35.27 3.31
N GLY A 638 15.31 -34.52 2.49
CA GLY A 638 15.80 -34.01 1.23
C GLY A 638 17.01 -33.07 1.36
N PHE A 639 17.11 -32.27 2.42
CA PHE A 639 18.29 -31.46 2.74
C PHE A 639 19.47 -32.33 3.17
N VAL A 640 19.24 -33.41 3.94
CA VAL A 640 20.29 -34.39 4.28
C VAL A 640 20.85 -35.05 3.01
N ASP A 641 19.97 -35.51 2.13
CA ASP A 641 20.34 -36.13 0.86
C ASP A 641 21.11 -35.16 -0.05
N PHE A 642 20.83 -33.87 0.08
CA PHE A 642 21.56 -32.80 -0.65
C PHE A 642 22.96 -32.54 -0.07
N GLY A 643 23.21 -32.86 1.22
CA GLY A 643 24.50 -32.69 1.87
C GLY A 643 24.49 -31.82 3.15
N PHE A 644 23.32 -31.45 3.64
CA PHE A 644 23.22 -30.68 4.90
C PHE A 644 23.29 -31.57 6.13
N ARG A 645 24.01 -31.10 7.15
CA ARG A 645 24.00 -31.66 8.51
C ARG A 645 22.91 -30.96 9.33
N ILE A 646 22.00 -31.72 9.93
CA ILE A 646 20.91 -31.15 10.73
C ILE A 646 21.31 -31.00 12.19
N VAL A 647 21.13 -29.78 12.71
CA VAL A 647 21.12 -29.45 14.14
C VAL A 647 19.71 -29.02 14.49
N ALA A 648 19.13 -29.52 15.59
CA ALA A 648 17.74 -29.20 15.91
C ALA A 648 17.51 -29.09 17.42
N THR A 649 16.45 -28.40 17.86
CA THR A 649 16.03 -28.41 19.27
C THR A 649 15.69 -29.83 19.71
N ALA A 650 15.84 -30.13 21.01
CA ALA A 650 15.76 -31.48 21.55
C ALA A 650 14.50 -32.24 21.10
N GLY A 651 13.33 -31.60 21.08
CA GLY A 651 12.07 -32.22 20.63
C GLY A 651 12.07 -32.57 19.15
N THR A 652 12.58 -31.68 18.30
CA THR A 652 12.71 -31.89 16.84
C THR A 652 13.80 -32.94 16.57
N ALA A 653 14.95 -32.89 17.25
CA ALA A 653 16.03 -33.86 17.06
C ALA A 653 15.61 -35.28 17.45
N ARG A 654 14.84 -35.44 18.51
CA ARG A 654 14.27 -36.75 18.93
C ARG A 654 13.34 -37.28 17.86
N PHE A 655 12.38 -36.48 17.40
CA PHE A 655 11.43 -36.85 16.36
C PHE A 655 12.14 -37.30 15.08
N LEU A 656 13.14 -36.56 14.63
CA LEU A 656 13.93 -36.89 13.43
C LEU A 656 14.67 -38.20 13.58
N LYS A 657 15.29 -38.47 14.74
CA LYS A 657 15.98 -39.72 15.05
C LYS A 657 15.06 -40.94 15.04
N GLU A 658 13.85 -40.79 15.59
CA GLU A 658 12.82 -41.84 15.60
C GLU A 658 12.40 -42.22 14.20
N HIS A 659 12.54 -41.27 13.21
CA HIS A 659 12.25 -41.50 11.78
C HIS A 659 13.51 -41.73 10.91
N GLY A 660 14.65 -42.05 11.54
CA GLY A 660 15.85 -42.43 10.83
C GLY A 660 16.75 -41.30 10.31
N ILE A 661 16.42 -40.02 10.62
CA ILE A 661 17.25 -38.89 10.25
C ILE A 661 18.20 -38.54 11.39
N ASN A 662 19.52 -38.55 11.11
CA ASN A 662 20.53 -38.17 12.09
C ASN A 662 20.55 -36.67 12.31
N ALA A 663 20.15 -36.22 13.51
CA ALA A 663 20.15 -34.83 13.92
C ALA A 663 20.86 -34.64 15.27
N THR A 664 21.71 -33.61 15.34
CA THR A 664 22.38 -33.20 16.59
C THR A 664 21.46 -32.29 17.39
N ALA A 665 21.28 -32.60 18.69
CA ALA A 665 20.45 -31.77 19.54
C ALA A 665 21.19 -30.51 20.01
N VAL A 666 20.48 -29.37 20.00
CA VAL A 666 20.92 -28.09 20.55
C VAL A 666 19.91 -27.59 21.60
N ARG A 667 20.40 -26.90 22.63
CA ARG A 667 19.56 -26.32 23.70
C ARG A 667 18.77 -25.12 23.19
N LYS A 668 17.59 -24.90 23.78
CA LYS A 668 16.87 -23.63 23.67
C LYS A 668 17.61 -22.54 24.47
N ILE A 669 17.33 -21.26 24.19
CA ILE A 669 18.01 -20.13 24.86
C ILE A 669 17.82 -20.19 26.37
N GLN A 670 16.60 -20.49 26.84
CA GLN A 670 16.28 -20.59 28.26
C GLN A 670 16.92 -21.79 28.97
N GLU A 671 17.43 -22.78 28.25
CA GLU A 671 18.11 -23.99 28.81
C GLU A 671 19.62 -23.72 29.04
N GLY A 672 20.11 -22.54 28.76
CA GLY A 672 21.49 -22.09 28.96
C GLY A 672 22.40 -22.30 27.76
N SER A 673 23.66 -21.83 27.87
CA SER A 673 24.67 -21.92 26.83
C SER A 673 25.44 -23.28 26.91
N PRO A 674 25.92 -23.85 25.78
CA PRO A 674 25.66 -23.42 24.41
C PRO A 674 24.24 -23.73 23.94
N ASN A 675 23.61 -22.80 23.23
CA ASN A 675 22.25 -22.89 22.75
C ASN A 675 22.13 -22.49 21.28
N MET A 676 20.91 -22.51 20.72
CA MET A 676 20.67 -22.23 19.31
C MET A 676 21.08 -20.83 18.88
N LEU A 677 21.02 -19.82 19.77
CA LEU A 677 21.48 -18.46 19.48
C LEU A 677 23.01 -18.39 19.40
N ASP A 678 23.71 -19.11 20.28
CA ASP A 678 25.17 -19.21 20.26
C ASP A 678 25.64 -19.89 18.97
N LEU A 679 24.93 -20.91 18.51
CA LEU A 679 25.23 -21.61 17.26
C LEU A 679 25.04 -20.69 16.03
N VAL A 680 23.99 -19.87 16.00
CA VAL A 680 23.82 -18.89 14.92
C VAL A 680 24.95 -17.87 14.94
N ARG A 681 25.35 -17.40 16.14
CA ARG A 681 26.46 -16.44 16.32
C ARG A 681 27.84 -16.99 15.99
N SER A 682 28.04 -18.30 16.06
CA SER A 682 29.33 -18.91 15.70
C SER A 682 29.64 -18.82 14.21
N GLY A 683 28.65 -18.54 13.36
CA GLY A 683 28.79 -18.54 11.90
C GLY A 683 28.79 -19.95 11.27
N GLU A 684 28.49 -20.99 12.03
CA GLU A 684 28.44 -22.37 11.52
C GLU A 684 27.12 -22.69 10.81
N VAL A 685 26.05 -21.89 11.05
CA VAL A 685 24.72 -22.14 10.47
C VAL A 685 24.65 -21.55 9.06
N ALA A 686 24.40 -22.39 8.07
CA ALA A 686 24.23 -21.99 6.67
C ALA A 686 22.76 -21.70 6.33
N LEU A 687 21.80 -22.31 7.04
CA LEU A 687 20.37 -22.15 6.83
C LEU A 687 19.63 -22.39 8.15
N LEU A 688 18.65 -21.51 8.45
CA LEU A 688 17.70 -21.71 9.55
C LEU A 688 16.30 -22.02 8.96
N ILE A 689 15.68 -23.11 9.39
CA ILE A 689 14.25 -23.37 9.21
C ILE A 689 13.57 -23.30 10.58
N ASN A 690 12.68 -22.32 10.73
CA ASN A 690 12.02 -22.04 12.00
C ASN A 690 10.53 -21.82 11.79
N THR A 691 9.69 -22.85 12.01
CA THR A 691 8.24 -22.71 11.90
C THR A 691 7.66 -22.04 13.15
N LEU A 692 6.63 -21.19 12.96
CA LEU A 692 6.01 -20.41 14.03
C LEU A 692 5.26 -21.32 15.00
N SER A 693 5.40 -21.05 16.32
CA SER A 693 4.78 -21.84 17.37
C SER A 693 3.74 -21.01 18.13
N ASN A 694 2.60 -21.64 18.48
CA ASN A 694 1.58 -21.02 19.34
C ASN A 694 2.01 -20.96 20.83
N ASN A 695 3.11 -21.63 21.20
CA ASN A 695 3.64 -21.56 22.55
C ASN A 695 4.46 -20.28 22.75
N LYS A 696 3.93 -19.32 23.52
CA LYS A 696 4.55 -18.00 23.76
C LYS A 696 6.01 -18.05 24.22
N VAL A 697 6.37 -19.01 25.06
CA VAL A 697 7.77 -19.13 25.58
C VAL A 697 8.71 -19.62 24.49
N SER A 698 8.30 -20.63 23.74
CA SER A 698 9.08 -21.14 22.61
C SER A 698 9.19 -20.10 21.49
N GLU A 699 8.14 -19.31 21.27
CA GLU A 699 8.10 -18.28 20.25
C GLU A 699 9.03 -17.09 20.57
N LEU A 700 9.18 -16.71 21.85
CA LEU A 700 10.16 -15.69 22.27
C LEU A 700 11.61 -16.10 21.95
N ASP A 701 11.97 -17.36 22.21
CA ASP A 701 13.30 -17.86 21.87
C ASP A 701 13.51 -17.98 20.35
N ALA A 702 12.47 -18.42 19.64
CA ALA A 702 12.47 -18.52 18.19
C ALA A 702 12.63 -17.13 17.52
N SER A 703 11.88 -16.13 17.98
CA SER A 703 11.97 -14.75 17.48
C SER A 703 13.37 -14.16 17.67
N LYS A 704 14.02 -14.38 18.83
CA LYS A 704 15.41 -13.96 19.07
C LYS A 704 16.39 -14.63 18.10
N THR A 705 16.19 -15.93 17.84
CA THR A 705 17.07 -16.69 16.93
C THR A 705 16.86 -16.26 15.50
N ARG A 706 15.61 -16.09 15.03
CA ARG A 706 15.29 -15.52 13.71
C ARG A 706 15.92 -14.14 13.54
N ARG A 707 15.84 -13.30 14.55
CA ARG A 707 16.43 -11.96 14.52
C ARG A 707 17.94 -12.01 14.36
N ALA A 708 18.61 -12.84 15.16
CA ALA A 708 20.06 -13.00 15.08
C ALA A 708 20.50 -13.55 13.70
N SER A 709 19.73 -14.48 13.10
CA SER A 709 20.05 -15.00 11.78
C SER A 709 20.04 -13.91 10.72
N VAL A 710 19.04 -13.02 10.73
CA VAL A 710 18.98 -11.88 9.80
C VAL A 710 20.13 -10.90 10.00
N GLU A 711 20.45 -10.57 11.25
CA GLU A 711 21.54 -9.65 11.57
C GLU A 711 22.92 -10.19 11.13
N LEU A 712 23.07 -11.50 11.10
CA LEU A 712 24.30 -12.18 10.69
C LEU A 712 24.28 -12.66 9.23
N GLY A 713 23.24 -12.34 8.47
CA GLY A 713 23.09 -12.71 7.06
C GLY A 713 22.83 -14.21 6.83
N VAL A 714 22.35 -14.94 7.85
CA VAL A 714 21.95 -16.35 7.71
C VAL A 714 20.50 -16.41 7.18
N PRO A 715 20.26 -17.05 6.01
CA PRO A 715 18.90 -17.23 5.50
C PRO A 715 18.00 -17.92 6.51
N CYS A 716 16.82 -17.37 6.76
CA CYS A 716 15.83 -17.89 7.69
C CYS A 716 14.48 -18.08 7.00
N LEU A 717 14.00 -19.32 6.98
CA LEU A 717 12.73 -19.70 6.39
C LEU A 717 11.72 -20.01 7.50
N THR A 718 10.57 -19.35 7.44
CA THR A 718 9.51 -19.53 8.45
C THR A 718 8.33 -20.37 7.94
N SER A 719 8.35 -20.76 6.66
CA SER A 719 7.37 -21.61 6.01
C SER A 719 8.01 -22.91 5.48
N LEU A 720 7.33 -24.03 5.61
CA LEU A 720 7.75 -25.29 5.00
C LEU A 720 7.58 -25.29 3.49
N ASP A 721 6.63 -24.53 2.96
CA ASP A 721 6.46 -24.36 1.51
C ASP A 721 7.69 -23.70 0.90
N THR A 722 8.19 -22.61 1.52
CA THR A 722 9.43 -21.94 1.12
C THR A 722 10.66 -22.87 1.25
N ALA A 723 10.71 -23.69 2.32
CA ALA A 723 11.80 -24.65 2.51
C ALA A 723 11.80 -25.75 1.43
N ARG A 724 10.62 -26.26 1.06
CA ARG A 724 10.45 -27.22 -0.03
C ARG A 724 10.85 -26.61 -1.38
N ALA A 725 10.42 -25.38 -1.63
CA ALA A 725 10.77 -24.62 -2.83
C ALA A 725 12.29 -24.39 -2.94
N LEU A 726 12.95 -24.01 -1.85
CA LEU A 726 14.41 -23.87 -1.82
C LEU A 726 15.13 -25.17 -2.12
N LEU A 727 14.68 -26.29 -1.56
CA LEU A 727 15.26 -27.61 -1.85
C LEU A 727 15.14 -28.00 -3.34
N MET A 728 13.99 -27.70 -3.96
CA MET A 728 13.79 -27.89 -5.40
C MET A 728 14.76 -27.01 -6.21
N ALA A 729 14.87 -25.74 -5.86
CA ALA A 729 15.75 -24.78 -6.50
C ALA A 729 17.23 -25.21 -6.41
N LEU A 730 17.70 -25.64 -5.25
CA LEU A 730 19.07 -26.15 -5.05
C LEU A 730 19.39 -27.38 -5.89
N ARG A 731 18.44 -28.30 -6.04
CA ARG A 731 18.62 -29.52 -6.87
C ARG A 731 18.83 -29.18 -8.34
N SER A 732 18.15 -28.15 -8.85
CA SER A 732 18.27 -27.73 -10.25
C SER A 732 19.63 -27.11 -10.60
N GLN A 733 20.37 -26.59 -9.61
CA GLN A 733 21.70 -26.00 -9.81
C GLN A 733 22.74 -26.92 -10.40
N ARG A 734 22.61 -28.22 -10.20
CA ARG A 734 23.54 -29.22 -10.75
C ARG A 734 23.56 -29.26 -12.28
N GLU A 735 22.55 -28.68 -12.94
CA GLU A 735 22.41 -28.63 -14.41
C GLU A 735 22.99 -27.34 -15.03
N GLY A 736 23.47 -26.40 -14.22
CA GLY A 736 24.00 -25.09 -14.63
C GLY A 736 22.91 -24.03 -14.84
N LEU A 737 23.30 -22.73 -14.72
CA LEU A 737 22.42 -21.59 -14.95
C LEU A 737 22.69 -20.96 -16.31
N GLN A 738 21.63 -20.70 -17.06
CA GLN A 738 21.66 -19.88 -18.26
C GLN A 738 21.05 -18.51 -17.94
N CYS A 739 21.75 -17.43 -18.30
CA CYS A 739 21.25 -16.07 -18.19
C CYS A 739 20.99 -15.52 -19.59
N LEU A 740 19.73 -15.16 -19.86
CA LEU A 740 19.28 -14.46 -21.06
C LEU A 740 18.60 -13.15 -20.62
N THR A 741 18.48 -12.22 -21.53
CA THR A 741 17.65 -11.03 -21.29
C THR A 741 16.17 -11.40 -21.26
N ILE A 742 15.33 -10.53 -20.66
CA ILE A 742 13.87 -10.74 -20.66
C ILE A 742 13.35 -10.85 -22.10
N ASP A 743 13.83 -9.99 -22.99
CA ASP A 743 13.42 -9.97 -24.39
C ASP A 743 13.81 -11.25 -25.13
N GLU A 744 14.99 -11.83 -24.83
CA GLU A 744 15.41 -13.11 -25.38
C GLU A 744 14.51 -14.26 -24.91
N TYR A 745 14.14 -14.32 -23.62
CA TYR A 745 13.17 -15.30 -23.11
C TYR A 745 11.81 -15.14 -23.77
N VAL A 746 11.33 -13.89 -23.86
CA VAL A 746 10.04 -13.55 -24.49
C VAL A 746 10.04 -13.89 -25.98
N ALA A 747 11.12 -13.59 -26.70
CA ALA A 747 11.27 -13.88 -28.14
C ALA A 747 11.42 -15.39 -28.42
N ALA A 748 12.17 -16.11 -27.59
CA ALA A 748 12.36 -17.57 -27.71
C ALA A 748 11.09 -18.37 -27.36
N SER A 749 10.11 -17.73 -26.71
CA SER A 749 8.89 -18.35 -26.21
C SER A 749 7.65 -17.67 -26.80
N PRO A 750 7.38 -17.78 -28.11
CA PRO A 750 6.17 -17.19 -28.69
C PRO A 750 4.92 -17.81 -28.04
N PRO A 751 3.82 -17.06 -27.92
CA PRO A 751 2.59 -17.58 -27.36
C PRO A 751 2.11 -18.82 -28.13
N ALA A 752 1.68 -19.85 -27.42
CA ALA A 752 1.13 -21.05 -27.99
C ALA A 752 -0.21 -20.71 -28.68
N GLY A 753 -0.19 -20.58 -30.00
CA GLY A 753 -1.38 -20.32 -30.83
C GLY A 753 -1.64 -18.82 -31.03
N LYS A 754 -1.39 -18.32 -32.24
CA LYS A 754 -1.85 -17.00 -32.66
C LYS A 754 -3.38 -17.00 -32.92
N PRO A 755 -4.14 -16.06 -32.36
CA PRO A 755 -5.17 -15.37 -33.12
C PRO A 755 -4.39 -14.43 -34.07
N GLY A 756 -4.72 -14.43 -35.36
CA GLY A 756 -3.97 -13.69 -36.36
C GLY A 756 -3.80 -12.22 -35.99
N VAL A 757 -2.55 -11.81 -35.79
CA VAL A 757 -2.19 -10.42 -35.79
C VAL A 757 -2.01 -10.02 -37.24
N VAL A 758 -2.91 -9.21 -37.73
CA VAL A 758 -2.69 -8.38 -38.93
C VAL A 758 -1.60 -7.37 -38.55
N GLN A 759 -0.52 -7.33 -39.35
CA GLN A 759 0.61 -6.42 -39.24
C GLN A 759 0.19 -4.95 -39.26
#